data_9908ef5d3901d2c1699efc34da57f459
#
_entry.id   9908ef5d3901d2c1699efc34da57f459
#
_cell.length_a   1.000
_cell.length_b   1.000
_cell.length_c   1.000
_cell.angle_alpha   90.00
_cell.angle_beta   90.00
_cell.angle_gamma   90.00
#
_symmetry.space_group_name_H-M   'P 1'
#
loop_
_entity.id
_entity.type
_entity.pdbx_description
1 polymer ?
#
loop_
_entity_poly.entity_id
_entity_poly.type
_entity_poly.pdbx_seq_one_letter_code
_entity_poly.pdbx_strand_id
1 'polypeptide(L)'
;LRALQSGVSTAGTCPHHEHIADSHSIAHEATVRAPSKKPSVCWPQKQTNLLMPRALRGSMGWRSLEEFILALEKRGELLRVSHPVDVELEAGCIADLLVKRGGPAVIFDQPRLGDGSISRYPLAMNLFGTRERTNLALGVEEPKEIGEIMTGLMKPDVGGILRRPWTGLGLLRQGISMAPRKVSKGKCQQVRMDNPDVTRLPIPTTWPQDGGPFMTLPLVVTSDPETGVHNLGMYRSQVFGPDEVGLHWQKHKHGADHAEASDDRMPVAICLGGPPQVIFSAISPLPDNLSEYEFAGLLSGRRLKITKCLTNDLWVPADCDFVIEGYTLPSERRMEGPFGDHFGHYSLEDEYPVMHITAITHRKDPTIPMTIVGIPPMEDGYLGEAIGDALLPVLKFQHRDVIDTFLPLETGFHNLAVVSSKQRFPRQARKTALGLLGAGQMMFLKVIIVVDEDHQVKDLEKLLDALDSKVNVPNDLVILEGMVADSLAHTSPWENVHDKLIIDATTPSEGDPIDRPEESGASESLAISASAIEGVVQARMMRPSMMVITTEVEGSPSPEESVEVTNNRLASLQREKISAIRDSIWSLNAARGLKWLFITDSDADLEHEDWKRRLLWQLFCRFDVGRDLHFDETGTRVAWDATVPIPSDDGPLPVRRWPAVTLHDPEMVRRVDAWLSKRI
;
A
#
# COMPACT_ATOMS: atom_id res chain seq x y z
N LEU A 1 -23.24 -21.17 -18.35
CA LEU A 1 -23.28 -22.36 -19.20
C LEU A 1 -24.09 -22.11 -20.48
N ARG A 2 -23.39 -21.96 -21.61
CA ARG A 2 -23.93 -21.94 -22.97
C ARG A 2 -25.17 -21.06 -23.21
N ALA A 3 -24.92 -19.89 -23.74
CA ALA A 3 -25.57 -19.23 -24.88
C ALA A 3 -25.30 -17.74 -24.83
N LEU A 4 -24.46 -17.29 -25.73
CA LEU A 4 -24.61 -16.03 -26.51
C LEU A 4 -23.31 -15.83 -27.30
N GLN A 5 -23.22 -16.61 -28.38
CA GLN A 5 -22.43 -16.23 -29.53
C GLN A 5 -23.44 -15.66 -30.55
N SER A 6 -23.24 -14.41 -30.93
CA SER A 6 -23.38 -13.93 -32.32
C SER A 6 -23.56 -12.42 -32.32
N GLY A 7 -22.69 -11.74 -33.07
CA GLY A 7 -22.81 -10.31 -33.36
C GLY A 7 -21.51 -9.73 -33.89
N VAL A 8 -20.99 -10.30 -34.96
CA VAL A 8 -19.96 -9.64 -35.80
C VAL A 8 -20.57 -8.45 -36.51
N SER A 9 -19.98 -7.28 -36.36
CA SER A 9 -20.13 -6.20 -37.36
C SER A 9 -18.80 -5.50 -37.57
N THR A 10 -18.45 -5.46 -38.82
CA THR A 10 -17.22 -5.06 -39.48
C THR A 10 -17.03 -3.54 -39.57
N ALA A 11 -15.76 -3.17 -39.58
CA ALA A 11 -15.07 -2.16 -40.36
C ALA A 11 -15.14 -0.67 -39.99
N GLY A 12 -13.95 -0.15 -39.76
CA GLY A 12 -13.64 1.27 -39.78
C GLY A 12 -12.13 1.47 -39.66
N THR A 13 -11.42 1.22 -40.78
CA THR A 13 -9.99 1.59 -40.90
C THR A 13 -9.84 3.10 -40.91
N CYS A 14 -8.94 3.62 -40.05
CA CYS A 14 -8.36 4.94 -40.27
C CYS A 14 -6.84 4.82 -40.16
N PRO A 15 -6.07 5.29 -41.14
CA PRO A 15 -4.61 5.22 -41.16
C PRO A 15 -3.99 6.49 -40.59
N HIS A 16 -2.76 6.39 -40.25
CA HIS A 16 -1.74 7.36 -39.86
C HIS A 16 -1.33 7.31 -38.38
N HIS A 17 -0.24 6.62 -38.16
CA HIS A 17 0.93 7.14 -37.46
C HIS A 17 2.13 6.31 -37.86
N GLU A 18 2.89 6.79 -38.82
CA GLU A 18 4.28 6.46 -39.04
C GLU A 18 5.16 7.25 -38.03
N HIS A 19 6.27 6.63 -37.72
CA HIS A 19 7.42 7.15 -36.97
C HIS A 19 7.30 7.18 -35.43
N ILE A 20 7.65 6.06 -34.82
CA ILE A 20 8.71 6.07 -33.80
C ILE A 20 9.60 4.86 -34.11
N ALA A 21 10.73 5.17 -34.70
CA ALA A 21 11.81 4.22 -34.92
C ALA A 21 12.64 4.07 -33.63
N ASP A 22 13.03 2.82 -33.38
CA ASP A 22 14.25 2.38 -32.74
C ASP A 22 14.74 3.09 -31.46
N SER A 23 14.40 2.49 -30.33
CA SER A 23 15.33 2.38 -29.22
C SER A 23 15.36 0.97 -28.68
N HIS A 24 15.86 0.03 -29.50
CA HIS A 24 16.23 -1.30 -29.06
C HIS A 24 17.62 -1.29 -28.41
N SER A 25 17.72 -2.11 -27.41
CA SER A 25 18.94 -2.57 -26.73
C SER A 25 19.65 -1.55 -25.86
N ILE A 26 19.39 -1.59 -24.59
CA ILE A 26 20.40 -1.66 -23.51
C ILE A 26 19.68 -2.25 -22.30
N ALA A 27 19.48 -3.55 -22.30
CA ALA A 27 19.31 -4.34 -21.09
C ALA A 27 20.61 -5.11 -20.91
N HIS A 28 21.68 -4.44 -20.58
CA HIS A 28 22.90 -5.06 -20.09
C HIS A 28 23.51 -4.19 -19.01
N GLU A 29 23.69 -4.83 -17.85
CA GLU A 29 24.61 -4.48 -16.79
C GLU A 29 24.46 -3.09 -16.16
N ALA A 30 23.48 -2.97 -15.30
CA ALA A 30 23.63 -2.14 -14.13
C ALA A 30 23.61 -3.02 -12.88
N THR A 31 24.59 -3.89 -12.75
CA THR A 31 25.04 -4.32 -11.42
C THR A 31 25.48 -3.07 -10.69
N VAL A 32 24.57 -2.47 -9.96
CA VAL A 32 24.86 -1.41 -9.01
C VAL A 32 25.68 -2.08 -7.90
N ARG A 33 27.00 -2.11 -8.07
CA ARG A 33 27.91 -2.31 -6.93
C ARG A 33 27.56 -1.24 -5.92
N ALA A 34 26.96 -1.67 -4.82
CA ALA A 34 26.78 -0.82 -3.66
C ALA A 34 28.15 -0.21 -3.27
N PRO A 35 28.19 1.08 -2.93
CA PRO A 35 29.41 1.68 -2.44
C PRO A 35 29.83 0.96 -1.16
N SER A 36 31.11 0.55 -1.12
CA SER A 36 31.78 -0.09 0.01
C SER A 36 31.43 0.60 1.32
N LYS A 37 31.03 -0.22 2.30
CA LYS A 37 30.97 -0.02 3.74
C LYS A 37 31.32 1.40 4.21
N LYS A 38 30.28 2.22 4.42
CA LYS A 38 30.30 3.27 5.44
C LYS A 38 29.35 2.84 6.56
N PRO A 39 29.68 3.14 7.83
CA PRO A 39 28.89 2.69 8.94
C PRO A 39 27.44 3.18 8.79
N SER A 40 26.49 2.28 9.06
CA SER A 40 25.11 2.65 9.29
C SER A 40 25.10 3.87 10.21
N VAL A 41 24.73 5.02 9.67
CA VAL A 41 24.41 6.18 10.48
C VAL A 41 23.09 5.85 11.15
N CYS A 42 23.16 5.04 12.20
CA CYS A 42 22.16 5.06 13.23
C CYS A 42 22.16 6.51 13.73
N TRP A 43 21.13 7.26 13.41
CA TRP A 43 20.86 8.50 14.12
C TRP A 43 20.94 8.15 15.59
N PRO A 44 21.77 8.84 16.40
CA PRO A 44 21.73 8.60 17.81
C PRO A 44 20.27 8.82 18.21
N GLN A 45 19.60 7.75 18.62
CA GLN A 45 18.37 7.87 19.39
C GLN A 45 18.80 8.67 20.63
N LYS A 46 18.79 9.99 20.51
CA LYS A 46 18.67 10.83 21.66
C LYS A 46 17.33 10.43 22.25
N GLN A 47 17.40 9.51 23.20
CA GLN A 47 16.38 9.37 24.23
C GLN A 47 16.29 10.73 24.95
N THR A 48 15.73 11.70 24.24
CA THR A 48 15.08 12.81 24.89
C THR A 48 13.77 12.22 25.39
N ASN A 49 13.82 11.63 26.58
CA ASN A 49 12.70 11.52 27.50
C ASN A 49 12.17 12.94 27.79
N LEU A 50 11.72 13.62 26.76
CA LEU A 50 10.78 14.69 26.85
C LEU A 50 9.39 14.02 26.88
N LEU A 51 9.10 13.40 28.05
CA LEU A 51 7.75 13.20 28.51
C LEU A 51 7.03 14.52 28.23
N MET A 52 6.15 14.53 27.20
CA MET A 52 5.22 15.63 27.01
C MET A 52 4.58 15.93 28.36
N PRO A 53 4.60 17.17 28.84
CA PRO A 53 3.99 17.49 30.11
C PRO A 53 2.56 16.96 30.12
N ARG A 54 2.14 16.30 31.16
CA ARG A 54 0.76 15.80 31.40
C ARG A 54 -0.34 16.82 31.08
N ALA A 55 0.01 18.11 31.00
CA ALA A 55 -0.89 19.23 30.64
C ALA A 55 -1.28 19.26 29.14
N LEU A 56 -0.56 18.58 28.24
CA LEU A 56 -0.93 18.47 26.81
C LEU A 56 -1.83 17.26 26.50
N ARG A 57 -2.11 16.39 27.44
CA ARG A 57 -3.10 15.31 27.34
C ARG A 57 -4.55 15.80 27.18
N GLY A 58 -4.78 17.11 27.05
CA GLY A 58 -6.10 17.72 26.87
C GLY A 58 -6.53 18.04 25.44
N SER A 59 -5.63 17.94 24.44
CA SER A 59 -5.99 18.12 23.01
C SER A 59 -5.20 17.12 22.18
N MET A 60 -5.80 15.98 21.88
CA MET A 60 -5.24 14.92 21.06
C MET A 60 -5.22 15.29 19.59
N GLY A 61 -4.66 16.32 19.12
CA GLY A 61 -4.60 16.53 17.67
C GLY A 61 -4.19 17.93 17.24
N TRP A 62 -3.67 17.99 16.02
CA TRP A 62 -3.22 19.19 15.35
C TRP A 62 -4.41 20.03 14.86
N ARG A 63 -4.24 21.35 14.76
CA ARG A 63 -5.28 22.26 14.23
C ARG A 63 -5.12 22.54 12.75
N SER A 64 -3.93 22.29 12.21
CA SER A 64 -3.60 22.51 10.82
C SER A 64 -2.34 21.70 10.47
N LEU A 65 -2.08 21.54 9.18
CA LEU A 65 -0.83 20.97 8.67
C LEU A 65 0.37 21.83 9.09
N GLU A 66 0.24 23.15 9.04
CA GLU A 66 1.26 24.10 9.48
C GLU A 66 1.72 23.86 10.93
N GLU A 67 0.75 23.66 11.86
CA GLU A 67 1.08 23.36 13.26
C GLU A 67 1.88 22.06 13.41
N PHE A 68 1.55 21.04 12.62
CA PHE A 68 2.29 19.77 12.57
C PHE A 68 3.69 19.94 11.98
N ILE A 69 3.82 20.65 10.84
CA ILE A 69 5.11 20.95 10.21
C ILE A 69 6.02 21.71 11.18
N LEU A 70 5.52 22.73 11.87
CA LEU A 70 6.28 23.45 12.88
C LEU A 70 6.72 22.58 14.06
N ALA A 71 5.95 21.57 14.41
CA ALA A 71 6.35 20.61 15.44
C ALA A 71 7.48 19.69 14.94
N LEU A 72 7.43 19.23 13.70
CA LEU A 72 8.52 18.47 13.09
C LEU A 72 9.81 19.29 13.02
N GLU A 73 9.71 20.56 12.61
CA GLU A 73 10.85 21.47 12.55
C GLU A 73 11.52 21.66 13.93
N LYS A 74 10.70 21.91 14.98
CA LYS A 74 11.19 22.01 16.37
C LYS A 74 11.86 20.74 16.90
N ARG A 75 11.48 19.59 16.35
CA ARG A 75 12.06 18.28 16.71
C ARG A 75 13.31 17.94 15.91
N GLY A 76 13.64 18.74 14.90
CA GLY A 76 14.72 18.45 13.95
C GLY A 76 14.37 17.32 12.97
N GLU A 77 13.08 17.04 12.80
CA GLU A 77 12.55 16.01 11.90
C GLU A 77 12.03 16.60 10.57
N LEU A 78 12.45 17.82 10.22
CA LEU A 78 12.11 18.48 8.96
C LEU A 78 13.37 18.99 8.26
N LEU A 79 13.57 18.61 7.01
CA LEU A 79 14.55 19.16 6.10
C LEU A 79 13.86 20.25 5.25
N ARG A 80 14.35 21.50 5.35
CA ARG A 80 13.88 22.61 4.52
C ARG A 80 14.82 22.85 3.36
N VAL A 81 14.30 22.85 2.14
CA VAL A 81 15.03 23.02 0.89
C VAL A 81 14.62 24.37 0.27
N SER A 82 15.52 25.38 0.35
CA SER A 82 15.23 26.75 -0.06
C SER A 82 15.74 27.12 -1.46
N HIS A 83 16.32 26.17 -2.19
CA HIS A 83 16.66 26.34 -3.61
C HIS A 83 15.61 25.69 -4.50
N PRO A 84 15.51 26.08 -5.77
CA PRO A 84 14.57 25.46 -6.69
C PRO A 84 14.79 23.95 -6.83
N VAL A 85 13.70 23.17 -6.74
CA VAL A 85 13.67 21.72 -6.96
C VAL A 85 12.54 21.42 -7.94
N ASP A 86 12.80 20.61 -8.95
CA ASP A 86 11.81 20.24 -9.94
C ASP A 86 10.75 19.32 -9.32
N VAL A 87 9.48 19.65 -9.51
CA VAL A 87 8.37 18.77 -9.10
C VAL A 87 8.30 17.53 -9.99
N GLU A 88 8.87 17.61 -11.19
CA GLU A 88 9.01 16.49 -12.09
C GLU A 88 10.26 15.69 -11.71
N LEU A 89 10.03 14.48 -11.20
CA LEU A 89 11.01 13.45 -10.81
C LEU A 89 11.95 13.81 -9.64
N GLU A 90 12.50 15.04 -9.54
CA GLU A 90 13.54 15.36 -8.54
C GLU A 90 12.98 15.39 -7.12
N ALA A 91 11.85 16.04 -6.90
CA ALA A 91 11.19 16.07 -5.60
C ALA A 91 10.79 14.66 -5.13
N GLY A 92 10.28 13.82 -6.06
CA GLY A 92 9.97 12.42 -5.82
C GLY A 92 11.20 11.61 -5.43
N CYS A 93 12.31 11.75 -6.17
CA CYS A 93 13.56 11.06 -5.88
C CYS A 93 14.15 11.43 -4.50
N ILE A 94 14.06 12.71 -4.12
CA ILE A 94 14.48 13.16 -2.78
C ILE A 94 13.60 12.51 -1.70
N ALA A 95 12.29 12.50 -1.87
CA ALA A 95 11.36 11.91 -0.91
C ALA A 95 11.55 10.38 -0.80
N ASP A 96 11.76 9.67 -1.91
CA ASP A 96 12.03 8.23 -1.95
C ASP A 96 13.28 7.87 -1.15
N LEU A 97 14.39 8.57 -1.40
CA LEU A 97 15.64 8.32 -0.66
C LEU A 97 15.53 8.67 0.82
N LEU A 98 14.72 9.67 1.17
CA LEU A 98 14.49 10.03 2.56
C LEU A 98 13.68 8.96 3.30
N VAL A 99 12.56 8.52 2.75
CA VAL A 99 11.73 7.50 3.42
C VAL A 99 12.46 6.18 3.59
N LYS A 100 13.18 5.72 2.58
CA LYS A 100 13.97 4.48 2.61
C LYS A 100 15.10 4.50 3.64
N ARG A 101 15.58 5.68 4.04
CA ARG A 101 16.62 5.87 5.06
C ARG A 101 16.07 6.18 6.45
N GLY A 102 14.74 6.20 6.62
CA GLY A 102 14.14 6.70 7.85
C GLY A 102 14.48 8.18 8.13
N GLY A 103 14.77 8.94 7.05
CA GLY A 103 15.17 10.35 7.11
C GLY A 103 14.00 11.28 7.43
N PRO A 104 14.28 12.60 7.60
CA PRO A 104 13.28 13.59 7.99
C PRO A 104 12.19 13.79 6.92
N ALA A 105 11.07 14.41 7.32
CA ALA A 105 10.14 15.05 6.39
C ALA A 105 10.87 16.13 5.60
N VAL A 106 10.40 16.45 4.41
CA VAL A 106 11.01 17.49 3.57
C VAL A 106 9.98 18.52 3.14
N ILE A 107 10.38 19.80 3.12
CA ILE A 107 9.60 20.88 2.54
C ILE A 107 10.46 21.61 1.50
N PHE A 108 9.92 21.76 0.30
CA PHE A 108 10.51 22.50 -0.80
C PHE A 108 9.86 23.89 -0.82
N ASP A 109 10.64 24.94 -0.49
CA ASP A 109 10.15 26.33 -0.45
C ASP A 109 9.95 26.92 -1.85
N GLN A 110 10.68 26.40 -2.85
CA GLN A 110 10.69 26.89 -4.23
C GLN A 110 10.51 25.73 -5.23
N PRO A 111 9.35 25.05 -5.23
CA PRO A 111 9.10 23.99 -6.23
C PRO A 111 9.07 24.61 -7.64
N ARG A 112 9.82 24.02 -8.59
CA ARG A 112 9.80 24.41 -10.00
C ARG A 112 8.78 23.56 -10.73
N LEU A 113 7.81 24.23 -11.36
CA LEU A 113 6.74 23.60 -12.12
C LEU A 113 7.24 23.12 -13.49
N GLY A 114 6.45 22.27 -14.18
CA GLY A 114 6.80 21.74 -15.51
C GLY A 114 6.99 22.78 -16.60
N ASP A 115 6.41 24.00 -16.45
CA ASP A 115 6.66 25.15 -17.33
C ASP A 115 7.93 25.93 -16.99
N GLY A 116 8.70 25.50 -15.99
CA GLY A 116 9.93 26.13 -15.51
C GLY A 116 9.70 27.28 -14.52
N SER A 117 8.48 27.67 -14.26
CA SER A 117 8.17 28.72 -13.26
C SER A 117 8.33 28.19 -11.82
N ILE A 118 8.56 29.10 -10.87
CA ILE A 118 8.61 28.74 -9.45
C ILE A 118 7.22 28.89 -8.85
N SER A 119 6.74 27.82 -8.25
CA SER A 119 5.48 27.88 -7.49
C SER A 119 5.64 28.79 -6.27
N ARG A 120 4.62 29.60 -6.00
CA ARG A 120 4.54 30.37 -4.76
C ARG A 120 4.12 29.54 -3.55
N TYR A 121 3.70 28.30 -3.77
CA TYR A 121 3.22 27.39 -2.74
C TYR A 121 4.29 26.34 -2.43
N PRO A 122 4.68 26.17 -1.17
CA PRO A 122 5.61 25.12 -0.77
C PRO A 122 5.00 23.72 -0.97
N LEU A 123 5.86 22.74 -1.32
CA LEU A 123 5.53 21.33 -1.38
C LEU A 123 6.14 20.61 -0.18
N ALA A 124 5.36 19.84 0.55
CA ALA A 124 5.82 19.02 1.67
C ALA A 124 5.65 17.52 1.35
N MET A 125 6.69 16.72 1.57
CA MET A 125 6.70 15.28 1.32
C MET A 125 7.33 14.52 2.49
N ASN A 126 7.12 13.19 2.53
CA ASN A 126 7.64 12.33 3.59
C ASN A 126 7.23 12.79 5.01
N LEU A 127 6.02 13.32 5.14
CA LEU A 127 5.50 13.83 6.43
C LEU A 127 5.24 12.71 7.44
N PHE A 128 4.86 11.52 6.96
CA PHE A 128 4.46 10.36 7.75
C PHE A 128 5.40 9.16 7.61
N GLY A 129 6.56 9.32 6.98
CA GLY A 129 7.47 8.23 6.58
C GLY A 129 8.31 7.62 7.70
N THR A 130 7.87 7.69 8.96
CA THR A 130 8.34 6.88 10.08
C THR A 130 7.21 6.63 11.07
N ARG A 131 7.30 5.55 11.86
CA ARG A 131 6.30 5.22 12.90
C ARG A 131 6.16 6.35 13.92
N GLU A 132 7.28 6.96 14.33
CA GLU A 132 7.30 8.04 15.32
C GLU A 132 6.55 9.29 14.80
N ARG A 133 6.77 9.68 13.52
CA ARG A 133 6.07 10.80 12.90
C ARG A 133 4.59 10.51 12.71
N THR A 134 4.24 9.29 12.35
CA THR A 134 2.85 8.84 12.20
C THR A 134 2.12 8.88 13.55
N ASN A 135 2.73 8.36 14.63
CA ASN A 135 2.19 8.45 15.98
C ASN A 135 2.04 9.91 16.43
N LEU A 136 3.04 10.75 16.15
CA LEU A 136 2.98 12.19 16.42
C LEU A 136 1.84 12.87 15.66
N ALA A 137 1.64 12.52 14.39
CA ALA A 137 0.55 13.05 13.56
C ALA A 137 -0.83 12.67 14.11
N LEU A 138 -0.98 11.44 14.60
CA LEU A 138 -2.19 10.99 15.29
C LEU A 138 -2.35 11.61 16.68
N GLY A 139 -1.29 12.09 17.30
CA GLY A 139 -1.28 12.67 18.65
C GLY A 139 -1.38 11.63 19.76
N VAL A 140 -0.92 10.40 19.50
CA VAL A 140 -0.90 9.28 20.44
C VAL A 140 0.52 8.71 20.61
N GLU A 141 0.76 7.98 21.69
CA GLU A 141 2.01 7.22 21.87
C GLU A 141 1.94 5.91 21.08
N GLU A 142 0.79 5.24 21.13
CA GLU A 142 0.52 4.00 20.41
C GLU A 142 -0.85 4.11 19.69
N PRO A 143 -0.94 3.79 18.39
CA PRO A 143 -2.19 3.94 17.65
C PRO A 143 -3.36 3.10 18.19
N LYS A 144 -3.09 1.96 18.85
CA LYS A 144 -4.14 1.13 19.51
C LYS A 144 -4.99 1.89 20.54
N GLU A 145 -4.46 2.98 21.14
CA GLU A 145 -5.23 3.82 22.05
C GLU A 145 -6.51 4.37 21.42
N ILE A 146 -6.48 4.62 20.11
CA ILE A 146 -7.63 5.09 19.32
C ILE A 146 -8.74 4.02 19.31
N GLY A 147 -8.38 2.79 19.01
CA GLY A 147 -9.35 1.68 18.98
C GLY A 147 -9.89 1.32 20.36
N GLU A 148 -9.10 1.50 21.42
CA GLU A 148 -9.58 1.35 22.80
C GLU A 148 -10.63 2.40 23.14
N ILE A 149 -10.46 3.64 22.68
CA ILE A 149 -11.46 4.69 22.81
C ILE A 149 -12.72 4.33 22.04
N MET A 150 -12.60 3.89 20.77
CA MET A 150 -13.73 3.48 19.94
C MET A 150 -14.52 2.34 20.60
N THR A 151 -13.85 1.28 21.05
CA THR A 151 -14.49 0.16 21.73
C THR A 151 -15.12 0.58 23.06
N GLY A 152 -14.52 1.52 23.79
CA GLY A 152 -15.09 2.11 24.99
C GLY A 152 -16.37 2.90 24.73
N LEU A 153 -16.48 3.58 23.58
CA LEU A 153 -17.71 4.25 23.15
C LEU A 153 -18.79 3.26 22.71
N MET A 154 -18.39 2.19 22.01
CA MET A 154 -19.34 1.13 21.56
C MET A 154 -19.89 0.30 22.72
N LYS A 155 -19.10 0.05 23.75
CA LYS A 155 -19.47 -0.74 24.94
C LYS A 155 -18.92 -0.09 26.21
N PRO A 156 -19.57 0.96 26.73
CA PRO A 156 -19.11 1.65 27.93
C PRO A 156 -19.17 0.71 29.16
N ASP A 157 -18.08 0.65 29.91
CA ASP A 157 -18.05 -0.02 31.23
C ASP A 157 -18.79 0.81 32.27
N VAL A 158 -20.09 0.60 32.39
CA VAL A 158 -20.95 1.31 33.32
C VAL A 158 -20.49 1.15 34.78
N GLY A 159 -20.01 -0.06 35.15
CA GLY A 159 -19.50 -0.31 36.50
C GLY A 159 -18.22 0.46 36.79
N GLY A 160 -17.30 0.51 35.82
CA GLY A 160 -16.07 1.29 35.89
C GLY A 160 -16.32 2.80 35.92
N ILE A 161 -17.30 3.28 35.12
CA ILE A 161 -17.71 4.70 35.11
C ILE A 161 -18.30 5.11 36.46
N LEU A 162 -19.12 4.28 37.08
CA LEU A 162 -19.67 4.57 38.42
C LEU A 162 -18.60 4.65 39.50
N ARG A 163 -17.53 3.83 39.39
CA ARG A 163 -16.39 3.87 40.30
C ARG A 163 -15.41 5.02 40.04
N ARG A 164 -15.31 5.46 38.77
CA ARG A 164 -14.39 6.52 38.30
C ARG A 164 -15.13 7.46 37.35
N PRO A 165 -15.96 8.39 37.83
CA PRO A 165 -16.81 9.24 37.01
C PRO A 165 -16.06 10.08 35.96
N TRP A 166 -14.77 10.34 36.18
CA TRP A 166 -13.91 11.04 35.22
C TRP A 166 -13.73 10.27 33.90
N THR A 167 -13.76 8.94 33.91
CA THR A 167 -13.70 8.12 32.68
C THR A 167 -14.96 8.31 31.86
N GLY A 168 -16.12 8.36 32.50
CA GLY A 168 -17.40 8.65 31.82
C GLY A 168 -17.41 10.07 31.22
N LEU A 169 -16.88 11.06 31.94
CA LEU A 169 -16.75 12.44 31.39
C LEU A 169 -15.81 12.49 30.19
N GLY A 170 -14.70 11.70 30.22
CA GLY A 170 -13.79 11.54 29.09
C GLY A 170 -14.49 10.97 27.86
N LEU A 171 -15.22 9.86 28.01
CA LEU A 171 -15.98 9.24 26.92
C LEU A 171 -17.07 10.16 26.38
N LEU A 172 -17.80 10.88 27.25
CA LEU A 172 -18.79 11.88 26.84
C LEU A 172 -18.15 12.99 25.98
N ARG A 173 -17.00 13.51 26.42
CA ARG A 173 -16.27 14.54 25.67
C ARG A 173 -15.84 14.02 24.29
N GLN A 174 -15.36 12.78 24.21
CA GLN A 174 -14.99 12.13 22.95
C GLN A 174 -16.21 11.94 22.05
N GLY A 175 -17.33 11.44 22.55
CA GLY A 175 -18.58 11.36 21.79
C GLY A 175 -19.04 12.72 21.26
N ILE A 176 -18.92 13.79 22.05
CA ILE A 176 -19.24 15.16 21.60
C ILE A 176 -18.26 15.61 20.49
N SER A 177 -17.00 15.21 20.57
CA SER A 177 -15.99 15.59 19.56
C SER A 177 -16.28 14.99 18.17
N MET A 178 -16.98 13.89 18.09
CA MET A 178 -17.38 13.25 16.84
C MET A 178 -18.34 14.09 16.00
N ALA A 179 -19.24 14.86 16.62
CA ALA A 179 -20.21 15.67 15.87
C ALA A 179 -19.53 16.85 15.14
N PRO A 180 -19.53 16.90 13.79
CA PRO A 180 -18.93 18.02 13.06
C PRO A 180 -19.54 19.38 13.45
N ARG A 181 -18.77 20.47 13.31
CA ARG A 181 -19.22 21.83 13.56
C ARG A 181 -19.23 22.64 12.28
N LYS A 182 -20.40 22.99 11.79
CA LYS A 182 -20.59 23.90 10.66
C LYS A 182 -20.10 25.31 11.01
N VAL A 183 -19.31 25.91 10.13
CA VAL A 183 -18.85 27.30 10.21
C VAL A 183 -19.19 28.00 8.89
N SER A 184 -19.45 29.31 8.95
CA SER A 184 -19.85 30.10 7.78
C SER A 184 -18.71 30.34 6.79
N LYS A 185 -17.47 30.35 7.26
CA LYS A 185 -16.26 30.53 6.44
C LYS A 185 -15.09 29.72 7.03
N GLY A 186 -14.43 28.92 6.20
CA GLY A 186 -13.23 28.17 6.55
C GLY A 186 -11.94 28.95 6.30
N LYS A 187 -10.84 28.51 6.93
CA LYS A 187 -9.51 29.02 6.59
C LYS A 187 -9.14 28.68 5.13
N CYS A 188 -9.58 27.56 4.63
CA CYS A 188 -9.43 27.14 3.24
C CYS A 188 -10.08 28.09 2.22
N GLN A 189 -10.93 29.04 2.66
CA GLN A 189 -11.63 30.00 1.82
C GLN A 189 -11.12 31.42 2.00
N GLN A 190 -9.93 31.63 2.55
CA GLN A 190 -9.36 32.97 2.76
C GLN A 190 -8.99 33.66 1.46
N VAL A 191 -8.51 32.90 0.50
CA VAL A 191 -8.12 33.35 -0.85
C VAL A 191 -8.86 32.50 -1.86
N ARG A 192 -9.39 33.14 -2.91
CA ARG A 192 -9.94 32.47 -4.11
C ARG A 192 -9.06 32.80 -5.29
N MET A 193 -8.72 31.80 -6.10
CA MET A 193 -8.06 32.01 -7.39
C MET A 193 -9.04 32.67 -8.35
N ASP A 194 -8.66 33.78 -8.97
CA ASP A 194 -9.52 34.47 -9.96
C ASP A 194 -9.81 33.60 -11.18
N ASN A 195 -8.76 32.90 -11.67
CA ASN A 195 -8.86 31.87 -12.68
C ASN A 195 -8.38 30.57 -12.06
N PRO A 196 -9.27 29.62 -11.75
CA PRO A 196 -8.88 28.35 -11.18
C PRO A 196 -8.00 27.59 -12.19
N ASP A 197 -6.78 27.28 -11.77
CA ASP A 197 -5.77 26.63 -12.59
C ASP A 197 -4.93 25.71 -11.69
N VAL A 198 -5.22 24.41 -11.75
CA VAL A 198 -4.58 23.41 -10.91
C VAL A 198 -3.11 23.17 -11.29
N THR A 199 -2.71 23.50 -12.51
CA THR A 199 -1.32 23.35 -12.98
C THR A 199 -0.33 24.34 -12.32
N ARG A 200 -0.85 25.37 -11.65
CA ARG A 200 -0.06 26.30 -10.82
C ARG A 200 0.31 25.75 -9.45
N LEU A 201 -0.27 24.62 -9.08
CA LEU A 201 0.06 23.93 -7.83
C LEU A 201 1.28 23.02 -8.07
N PRO A 202 2.21 22.89 -7.11
CA PRO A 202 3.37 22.02 -7.25
C PRO A 202 3.00 20.55 -7.04
N ILE A 203 2.23 20.01 -7.97
CA ILE A 203 1.82 18.62 -8.00
C ILE A 203 2.91 17.82 -8.71
N PRO A 204 3.50 16.79 -8.07
CA PRO A 204 4.65 16.10 -8.64
C PRO A 204 4.25 15.07 -9.70
N THR A 205 5.10 14.88 -10.70
CA THR A 205 5.28 13.64 -11.44
C THR A 205 6.40 12.88 -10.73
N THR A 206 6.07 11.74 -10.11
CA THR A 206 6.98 11.10 -9.16
C THR A 206 7.95 10.14 -9.84
N TRP A 207 7.43 9.29 -10.73
CA TRP A 207 8.18 8.24 -11.40
C TRP A 207 8.29 8.50 -12.90
N PRO A 208 9.37 8.00 -13.57
CA PRO A 208 9.64 8.29 -14.98
C PRO A 208 8.53 7.89 -15.96
N GLN A 209 7.70 6.88 -15.63
CA GLN A 209 6.61 6.44 -16.50
C GLN A 209 5.23 6.88 -16.00
N ASP A 210 5.14 7.74 -14.97
CA ASP A 210 3.86 8.32 -14.59
C ASP A 210 3.25 9.09 -15.76
N GLY A 211 1.94 8.94 -15.95
CA GLY A 211 1.19 9.58 -17.04
C GLY A 211 1.09 11.10 -16.92
N GLY A 212 1.73 11.70 -15.91
CA GLY A 212 1.76 13.13 -15.61
C GLY A 212 1.76 13.42 -14.12
N PRO A 213 1.42 14.65 -13.71
CA PRO A 213 1.35 15.02 -12.31
C PRO A 213 0.15 14.39 -11.60
N PHE A 214 0.39 13.84 -10.39
CA PHE A 214 -0.64 13.23 -9.56
C PHE A 214 -0.73 13.88 -8.19
N MET A 215 -1.95 14.23 -7.76
CA MET A 215 -2.25 14.48 -6.36
C MET A 215 -2.27 13.13 -5.62
N THR A 216 -1.36 12.94 -4.68
CA THR A 216 -1.12 11.65 -4.00
C THR A 216 -1.63 11.62 -2.56
N LEU A 217 -2.01 12.77 -1.98
CA LEU A 217 -2.72 12.90 -0.70
C LEU A 217 -4.01 13.74 -0.82
N PRO A 218 -4.83 13.53 -1.87
CA PRO A 218 -6.07 14.29 -2.00
C PRO A 218 -7.14 13.69 -1.10
N LEU A 219 -7.87 14.55 -0.43
CA LEU A 219 -9.04 14.21 0.38
C LEU A 219 -10.29 14.55 -0.44
N VAL A 220 -10.84 13.54 -1.11
CA VAL A 220 -11.97 13.71 -2.03
C VAL A 220 -13.28 13.61 -1.26
N VAL A 221 -14.10 14.64 -1.38
CA VAL A 221 -15.43 14.74 -0.76
C VAL A 221 -16.49 14.53 -1.84
N THR A 222 -17.37 13.58 -1.60
CA THR A 222 -18.61 13.34 -2.35
C THR A 222 -19.78 13.29 -1.39
N SER A 223 -20.99 13.24 -1.90
CA SER A 223 -22.20 13.05 -1.11
C SER A 223 -23.09 12.03 -1.77
N ASP A 224 -23.63 11.13 -0.99
CA ASP A 224 -24.66 10.21 -1.42
C ASP A 224 -25.88 11.02 -1.91
N PRO A 225 -26.32 10.84 -3.17
CA PRO A 225 -27.41 11.62 -3.72
C PRO A 225 -28.77 11.35 -3.07
N GLU A 226 -28.98 10.18 -2.45
CA GLU A 226 -30.23 9.82 -1.80
C GLU A 226 -30.29 10.29 -0.34
N THR A 227 -29.21 10.08 0.43
CA THR A 227 -29.17 10.36 1.87
C THR A 227 -28.55 11.69 2.23
N GLY A 228 -27.75 12.27 1.34
CA GLY A 228 -26.94 13.47 1.60
C GLY A 228 -25.78 13.24 2.55
N VAL A 229 -25.45 11.99 2.88
CA VAL A 229 -24.30 11.64 3.72
C VAL A 229 -23.02 11.89 2.93
N HIS A 230 -22.06 12.56 3.57
CA HIS A 230 -20.77 12.87 2.94
C HIS A 230 -19.77 11.75 3.19
N ASN A 231 -19.06 11.39 2.13
CA ASN A 231 -17.86 10.56 2.16
C ASN A 231 -16.62 11.45 2.05
N LEU A 232 -15.56 11.09 2.77
CA LEU A 232 -14.23 11.69 2.65
C LEU A 232 -13.23 10.56 2.42
N GLY A 233 -12.83 10.35 1.17
CA GLY A 233 -11.91 9.27 0.79
C GLY A 233 -10.61 9.79 0.18
N MET A 234 -9.54 9.01 0.27
CA MET A 234 -8.29 9.31 -0.40
C MET A 234 -8.24 8.54 -1.73
N TYR A 235 -8.30 9.27 -2.84
CA TYR A 235 -8.25 8.72 -4.20
C TYR A 235 -7.28 9.54 -5.01
N ARG A 236 -6.20 8.95 -5.53
CA ARG A 236 -5.24 9.67 -6.37
C ARG A 236 -5.95 10.39 -7.51
N SER A 237 -5.42 11.52 -7.92
CA SER A 237 -6.05 12.34 -8.94
C SER A 237 -5.00 12.85 -9.91
N GLN A 238 -5.08 12.45 -11.19
CA GLN A 238 -4.18 12.89 -12.24
C GLN A 238 -4.60 14.27 -12.75
N VAL A 239 -3.65 15.18 -12.92
CA VAL A 239 -3.91 16.48 -13.55
C VAL A 239 -3.88 16.31 -15.06
N PHE A 240 -5.02 16.59 -15.72
CA PHE A 240 -5.15 16.53 -17.17
C PHE A 240 -4.98 17.89 -17.85
N GLY A 241 -5.23 18.96 -17.11
CA GLY A 241 -5.16 20.31 -17.62
C GLY A 241 -5.44 21.34 -16.52
N PRO A 242 -5.56 22.63 -16.87
CA PRO A 242 -5.79 23.70 -15.89
C PRO A 242 -7.06 23.52 -15.05
N ASP A 243 -8.11 22.97 -15.63
CA ASP A 243 -9.46 22.87 -15.09
C ASP A 243 -10.03 21.45 -15.08
N GLU A 244 -9.19 20.42 -15.35
CA GLU A 244 -9.59 19.03 -15.40
C GLU A 244 -8.63 18.11 -14.62
N VAL A 245 -9.20 17.20 -13.83
CA VAL A 245 -8.46 16.13 -13.11
C VAL A 245 -9.19 14.79 -13.21
N GLY A 246 -8.42 13.69 -13.28
CA GLY A 246 -8.95 12.32 -13.17
C GLY A 246 -9.20 11.95 -11.72
N LEU A 247 -10.20 11.10 -11.48
CA LEU A 247 -10.55 10.58 -10.16
C LEU A 247 -10.45 9.06 -10.15
N HIS A 248 -9.43 8.52 -9.49
CA HIS A 248 -9.22 7.07 -9.42
C HIS A 248 -10.19 6.41 -8.43
N TRP A 249 -11.45 6.30 -8.80
CA TRP A 249 -12.46 5.61 -8.01
C TRP A 249 -12.50 4.12 -8.35
N GLN A 250 -12.00 3.32 -7.43
CA GLN A 250 -12.15 1.86 -7.51
C GLN A 250 -13.62 1.46 -7.34
N LYS A 251 -14.06 0.44 -8.09
CA LYS A 251 -15.47 -0.03 -8.16
C LYS A 251 -16.12 -0.36 -6.81
N HIS A 252 -15.34 -0.68 -5.80
CA HIS A 252 -15.81 -1.07 -4.46
C HIS A 252 -15.72 0.07 -3.42
N LYS A 253 -15.58 1.33 -3.86
CA LYS A 253 -15.46 2.50 -2.98
C LYS A 253 -16.69 3.40 -3.08
N HIS A 254 -17.07 4.03 -1.97
CA HIS A 254 -18.23 4.91 -1.87
C HIS A 254 -18.25 6.02 -2.93
N GLY A 255 -17.08 6.53 -3.37
CA GLY A 255 -17.02 7.52 -4.44
C GLY A 255 -17.53 6.99 -5.78
N ALA A 256 -17.29 5.71 -6.08
CA ALA A 256 -17.84 5.05 -7.27
C ALA A 256 -19.35 4.81 -7.10
N ASP A 257 -19.80 4.33 -5.92
CA ASP A 257 -21.22 4.11 -5.63
C ASP A 257 -22.03 5.41 -5.80
N HIS A 258 -21.51 6.54 -5.28
CA HIS A 258 -22.15 7.85 -5.43
C HIS A 258 -22.22 8.31 -6.89
N ALA A 259 -21.17 8.01 -7.69
CA ALA A 259 -21.14 8.37 -9.11
C ALA A 259 -22.14 7.53 -9.92
N GLU A 260 -22.27 6.24 -9.63
CA GLU A 260 -23.25 5.35 -10.26
C GLU A 260 -24.71 5.70 -9.91
N ALA A 261 -24.93 6.16 -8.67
CA ALA A 261 -26.25 6.59 -8.21
C ALA A 261 -26.67 7.98 -8.73
N SER A 262 -25.79 8.69 -9.44
CA SER A 262 -26.05 10.06 -9.91
C SER A 262 -26.45 10.07 -11.39
N ASP A 263 -27.68 10.51 -11.69
CA ASP A 263 -28.21 10.64 -13.07
C ASP A 263 -27.75 11.93 -13.78
N ASP A 264 -27.17 12.90 -13.06
CA ASP A 264 -26.76 14.21 -13.55
C ASP A 264 -25.36 14.56 -12.97
N ARG A 265 -24.97 15.82 -13.00
CA ARG A 265 -23.73 16.32 -12.43
C ARG A 265 -23.60 15.94 -10.96
N MET A 266 -22.55 15.19 -10.63
CA MET A 266 -22.23 14.89 -9.24
C MET A 266 -21.22 15.91 -8.71
N PRO A 267 -21.54 16.66 -7.64
CA PRO A 267 -20.57 17.54 -7.00
C PRO A 267 -19.40 16.78 -6.40
N VAL A 268 -18.19 17.30 -6.61
CA VAL A 268 -16.96 16.77 -6.03
C VAL A 268 -16.14 17.93 -5.48
N ALA A 269 -15.43 17.70 -4.37
CA ALA A 269 -14.42 18.62 -3.87
C ALA A 269 -13.16 17.85 -3.46
N ILE A 270 -11.99 18.33 -3.87
CA ILE A 270 -10.70 17.81 -3.46
C ILE A 270 -10.10 18.77 -2.44
N CYS A 271 -9.81 18.28 -1.23
CA CYS A 271 -9.12 19.03 -0.20
C CYS A 271 -7.65 18.57 -0.15
N LEU A 272 -6.71 19.52 -0.07
CA LEU A 272 -5.30 19.24 0.16
C LEU A 272 -4.87 19.82 1.49
N GLY A 273 -4.09 19.06 2.27
CA GLY A 273 -3.61 19.48 3.58
C GLY A 273 -4.68 19.47 4.67
N GLY A 274 -4.50 20.33 5.68
CA GLY A 274 -5.32 20.37 6.87
C GLY A 274 -4.73 19.56 8.03
N PRO A 275 -5.51 19.36 9.10
CA PRO A 275 -5.03 18.57 10.23
C PRO A 275 -4.69 17.13 9.82
N PRO A 276 -3.54 16.54 10.23
CA PRO A 276 -3.19 15.15 9.93
C PRO A 276 -4.29 14.14 10.26
N GLN A 277 -5.08 14.36 11.30
CA GLN A 277 -6.20 13.50 11.69
C GLN A 277 -7.28 13.39 10.61
N VAL A 278 -7.45 14.41 9.77
CA VAL A 278 -8.39 14.38 8.63
C VAL A 278 -7.82 13.48 7.53
N ILE A 279 -6.49 13.54 7.29
CA ILE A 279 -5.79 12.67 6.33
C ILE A 279 -5.96 11.21 6.76
N PHE A 280 -5.72 10.90 8.03
CA PHE A 280 -5.90 9.55 8.58
C PHE A 280 -7.35 9.07 8.52
N SER A 281 -8.32 9.93 8.76
CA SER A 281 -9.72 9.52 8.67
C SER A 281 -10.13 9.11 7.26
N ALA A 282 -9.60 9.80 6.24
CA ALA A 282 -9.92 9.54 4.83
C ALA A 282 -9.38 8.19 4.29
N ILE A 283 -8.38 7.59 4.96
CA ILE A 283 -7.81 6.29 4.58
C ILE A 283 -8.27 5.16 5.50
N SER A 284 -9.02 5.47 6.56
CA SER A 284 -9.43 4.48 7.55
C SER A 284 -10.62 3.65 7.05
N PRO A 285 -10.56 2.31 7.12
CA PRO A 285 -11.69 1.44 6.75
C PRO A 285 -12.73 1.44 7.87
N LEU A 286 -13.54 2.48 7.89
CA LEU A 286 -14.57 2.66 8.90
C LEU A 286 -15.81 1.80 8.60
N PRO A 287 -16.59 1.41 9.63
CA PRO A 287 -17.92 0.83 9.44
C PRO A 287 -18.87 1.86 8.79
N ASP A 288 -19.82 1.40 7.98
CA ASP A 288 -20.77 2.23 7.20
C ASP A 288 -21.55 3.27 8.04
N ASN A 289 -21.72 3.02 9.33
CA ASN A 289 -22.44 3.90 10.25
C ASN A 289 -21.54 4.93 10.96
N LEU A 290 -20.27 5.04 10.59
CA LEU A 290 -19.31 6.00 11.14
C LEU A 290 -18.65 6.79 10.01
N SER A 291 -18.94 8.09 9.94
CA SER A 291 -18.38 8.95 8.91
C SER A 291 -16.94 9.34 9.25
N GLU A 292 -16.13 9.58 8.20
CA GLU A 292 -14.74 10.06 8.31
C GLU A 292 -14.68 11.40 9.05
N TYR A 293 -15.70 12.23 8.95
CA TYR A 293 -15.78 13.51 9.69
C TYR A 293 -15.93 13.29 11.20
N GLU A 294 -16.73 12.30 11.58
CA GLU A 294 -16.90 11.91 12.98
C GLU A 294 -15.62 11.30 13.54
N PHE A 295 -14.98 10.44 12.73
CA PHE A 295 -13.71 9.83 13.12
C PHE A 295 -12.59 10.86 13.22
N ALA A 296 -12.48 11.82 12.30
CA ALA A 296 -11.53 12.94 12.41
C ALA A 296 -11.77 13.77 13.68
N GLY A 297 -13.01 13.96 14.08
CA GLY A 297 -13.37 14.58 15.35
C GLY A 297 -12.90 13.78 16.56
N LEU A 298 -13.09 12.45 16.53
CA LEU A 298 -12.60 11.52 17.54
C LEU A 298 -11.06 11.59 17.67
N LEU A 299 -10.34 11.44 16.55
CA LEU A 299 -8.87 11.52 16.50
C LEU A 299 -8.35 12.86 17.02
N SER A 300 -9.04 13.94 16.72
CA SER A 300 -8.64 15.29 17.15
C SER A 300 -8.98 15.59 18.60
N GLY A 301 -9.86 14.82 19.25
CA GLY A 301 -10.44 15.12 20.57
C GLY A 301 -11.26 16.41 20.60
N ARG A 302 -11.70 16.90 19.42
CA ARG A 302 -12.49 18.12 19.22
C ARG A 302 -13.32 18.04 17.95
N ARG A 303 -14.43 18.76 17.92
CA ARG A 303 -15.35 18.80 16.78
C ARG A 303 -14.62 19.31 15.52
N LEU A 304 -14.61 18.50 14.45
CA LEU A 304 -14.11 18.93 13.15
C LEU A 304 -14.95 20.11 12.65
N LYS A 305 -14.30 21.21 12.28
CA LYS A 305 -14.99 22.32 11.62
C LYS A 305 -15.15 22.00 10.15
N ILE A 306 -16.35 22.18 9.63
CA ILE A 306 -16.67 22.03 8.21
C ILE A 306 -17.30 23.33 7.69
N THR A 307 -17.00 23.67 6.44
CA THR A 307 -17.54 24.83 5.73
C THR A 307 -18.16 24.40 4.42
N LYS A 308 -19.18 25.12 3.97
CA LYS A 308 -19.82 24.85 2.68
C LYS A 308 -18.91 25.30 1.54
N CYS A 309 -18.83 24.52 0.46
CA CYS A 309 -18.19 24.91 -0.77
C CYS A 309 -18.80 26.19 -1.36
N LEU A 310 -18.07 26.89 -2.23
CA LEU A 310 -18.53 28.14 -2.85
C LEU A 310 -19.41 27.89 -4.08
N THR A 311 -19.16 26.79 -4.80
CA THR A 311 -19.79 26.51 -6.11
C THR A 311 -20.69 25.29 -6.12
N ASN A 312 -20.74 24.53 -4.99
CA ASN A 312 -21.63 23.40 -4.82
C ASN A 312 -22.09 23.24 -3.36
N ASP A 313 -22.88 22.22 -3.07
CA ASP A 313 -23.52 22.03 -1.76
C ASP A 313 -22.71 21.16 -0.78
N LEU A 314 -21.51 20.73 -1.14
CA LEU A 314 -20.66 19.92 -0.28
C LEU A 314 -20.12 20.68 0.92
N TRP A 315 -19.92 19.96 2.02
CA TRP A 315 -19.30 20.46 3.23
C TRP A 315 -17.90 19.87 3.36
N VAL A 316 -16.86 20.71 3.36
CA VAL A 316 -15.46 20.34 3.39
C VAL A 316 -14.80 20.69 4.71
N PRO A 317 -13.71 20.02 5.13
CA PRO A 317 -12.95 20.42 6.32
C PRO A 317 -12.45 21.86 6.19
N ALA A 318 -12.86 22.71 7.15
CA ALA A 318 -12.66 24.17 7.08
C ALA A 318 -11.21 24.63 7.27
N ASP A 319 -10.36 23.78 7.83
CA ASP A 319 -8.96 24.07 8.14
C ASP A 319 -7.96 23.42 7.13
N CYS A 320 -8.44 22.90 5.97
CA CYS A 320 -7.58 22.46 4.86
C CYS A 320 -6.73 23.59 4.29
N ASP A 321 -5.67 23.26 3.58
CA ASP A 321 -4.80 24.24 2.93
C ASP A 321 -5.38 24.68 1.59
N PHE A 322 -5.90 23.74 0.78
CA PHE A 322 -6.61 23.99 -0.47
C PHE A 322 -7.94 23.27 -0.52
N VAL A 323 -8.89 23.84 -1.26
CA VAL A 323 -10.12 23.18 -1.71
C VAL A 323 -10.29 23.46 -3.20
N ILE A 324 -10.35 22.40 -3.98
CA ILE A 324 -10.60 22.38 -5.41
C ILE A 324 -12.04 21.90 -5.58
N GLU A 325 -12.94 22.75 -6.01
CA GLU A 325 -14.37 22.46 -6.17
C GLU A 325 -14.70 22.16 -7.63
N GLY A 326 -15.60 21.24 -7.87
CA GLY A 326 -16.00 20.87 -9.23
C GLY A 326 -17.15 19.88 -9.26
N TYR A 327 -17.26 19.21 -10.39
CA TYR A 327 -18.26 18.17 -10.64
C TYR A 327 -17.75 17.13 -11.63
N THR A 328 -18.33 15.95 -11.60
CA THR A 328 -18.19 14.92 -12.66
C THR A 328 -19.47 14.84 -13.47
N LEU A 329 -19.37 14.35 -14.70
CA LEU A 329 -20.50 14.03 -15.57
C LEU A 329 -20.70 12.51 -15.65
N PRO A 330 -21.95 12.03 -15.72
CA PRO A 330 -22.21 10.62 -15.94
C PRO A 330 -21.52 10.13 -17.21
N SER A 331 -20.90 8.95 -17.14
CA SER A 331 -20.24 8.29 -18.27
C SER A 331 -19.04 9.03 -18.89
N GLU A 332 -18.68 10.24 -18.42
CA GLU A 332 -17.47 10.90 -18.89
C GLU A 332 -16.23 10.28 -18.24
N ARG A 333 -15.38 9.69 -19.07
CA ARG A 333 -14.15 9.03 -18.63
C ARG A 333 -12.98 9.43 -19.52
N ARG A 334 -11.79 9.35 -18.95
CA ARG A 334 -10.54 9.60 -19.66
C ARG A 334 -9.48 8.63 -19.16
N MET A 335 -8.56 8.25 -20.05
CA MET A 335 -7.41 7.42 -19.69
C MET A 335 -6.59 8.11 -18.60
N GLU A 336 -6.40 7.41 -17.48
CA GLU A 336 -5.55 7.78 -16.35
C GLU A 336 -4.38 6.81 -16.26
N GLY A 337 -3.24 7.30 -15.88
CA GLY A 337 -2.06 6.49 -15.70
C GLY A 337 -1.07 6.55 -16.89
N PRO A 338 -0.04 5.68 -16.83
CA PRO A 338 0.33 4.82 -15.72
C PRO A 338 0.65 5.61 -14.45
N PHE A 339 0.62 4.95 -13.30
CA PHE A 339 1.01 5.55 -12.03
C PHE A 339 1.86 4.57 -11.22
N GLY A 340 3.02 5.00 -10.73
CA GLY A 340 3.86 4.20 -9.84
C GLY A 340 3.18 3.99 -8.50
N ASP A 341 2.77 2.75 -8.18
CA ASP A 341 1.88 2.43 -7.09
C ASP A 341 2.58 1.69 -5.94
N HIS A 342 1.85 1.47 -4.84
CA HIS A 342 2.34 0.93 -3.56
C HIS A 342 2.89 -0.51 -3.62
N PHE A 343 2.56 -1.26 -4.67
CA PHE A 343 3.21 -2.57 -4.93
C PHE A 343 4.63 -2.46 -5.49
N GLY A 344 5.12 -1.25 -5.75
CA GLY A 344 6.42 -1.04 -6.38
C GLY A 344 6.43 -1.27 -7.89
N HIS A 345 5.25 -1.38 -8.48
CA HIS A 345 5.02 -1.49 -9.91
C HIS A 345 4.08 -0.37 -10.37
N TYR A 346 4.10 -0.06 -11.67
CA TYR A 346 3.12 0.86 -12.21
C TYR A 346 1.74 0.20 -12.27
N SER A 347 0.68 0.93 -11.92
CA SER A 347 -0.67 0.56 -12.34
C SER A 347 -0.80 0.81 -13.86
N LEU A 348 -1.52 -0.07 -14.54
CA LEU A 348 -1.80 0.12 -15.96
C LEU A 348 -2.76 1.28 -16.18
N GLU A 349 -2.74 1.83 -17.39
CA GLU A 349 -3.69 2.84 -17.82
C GLU A 349 -5.11 2.25 -17.86
N ASP A 350 -6.10 3.01 -17.38
CA ASP A 350 -7.52 2.65 -17.47
C ASP A 350 -8.39 3.92 -17.50
N GLU A 351 -9.65 3.76 -17.84
CA GLU A 351 -10.59 4.88 -17.93
C GLU A 351 -11.23 5.22 -16.60
N TYR A 352 -11.03 6.47 -16.14
CA TYR A 352 -11.60 6.99 -14.90
C TYR A 352 -12.41 8.27 -15.12
N PRO A 353 -13.36 8.57 -14.19
CA PRO A 353 -14.16 9.80 -14.25
C PRO A 353 -13.31 11.06 -14.29
N VAL A 354 -13.77 12.07 -15.00
CA VAL A 354 -13.15 13.40 -15.07
C VAL A 354 -13.90 14.37 -14.18
N MET A 355 -13.18 15.11 -13.34
CA MET A 355 -13.71 16.23 -12.58
C MET A 355 -13.38 17.54 -13.26
N HIS A 356 -14.42 18.33 -13.58
CA HIS A 356 -14.31 19.70 -14.09
C HIS A 356 -14.25 20.68 -12.91
N ILE A 357 -13.19 21.48 -12.87
CA ILE A 357 -12.92 22.40 -11.77
C ILE A 357 -13.71 23.70 -11.97
N THR A 358 -14.43 24.13 -10.94
CA THR A 358 -15.23 25.37 -10.93
C THR A 358 -14.64 26.46 -10.06
N ALA A 359 -13.89 26.10 -9.00
CA ALA A 359 -13.20 27.03 -8.15
C ALA A 359 -12.02 26.37 -7.43
N ILE A 360 -10.99 27.16 -7.16
CA ILE A 360 -9.89 26.80 -6.26
C ILE A 360 -9.80 27.86 -5.19
N THR A 361 -9.87 27.45 -3.92
CA THR A 361 -9.68 28.30 -2.75
C THR A 361 -8.58 27.76 -1.86
N HIS A 362 -7.95 28.65 -1.09
CA HIS A 362 -6.90 28.25 -0.18
C HIS A 362 -6.77 29.19 1.02
N ARG A 363 -6.05 28.73 2.05
CA ARG A 363 -5.67 29.59 3.17
C ARG A 363 -4.60 30.61 2.71
N LYS A 364 -4.34 31.63 3.51
CA LYS A 364 -3.42 32.73 3.17
C LYS A 364 -2.00 32.20 2.88
N ASP A 365 -1.49 31.34 3.74
CA ASP A 365 -0.14 30.74 3.63
C ASP A 365 -0.30 29.21 3.64
N PRO A 366 -0.62 28.58 2.48
CA PRO A 366 -0.86 27.15 2.38
C PRO A 366 0.42 26.38 2.12
N THR A 367 0.46 25.12 2.53
CA THR A 367 1.45 24.13 2.11
C THR A 367 0.74 22.96 1.45
N ILE A 368 1.27 22.45 0.36
CA ILE A 368 0.72 21.29 -0.34
C ILE A 368 1.43 20.02 0.13
N PRO A 369 0.75 19.12 0.83
CA PRO A 369 1.32 17.83 1.17
C PRO A 369 1.10 16.84 0.02
N MET A 370 2.15 16.11 -0.33
CA MET A 370 2.11 14.97 -1.24
C MET A 370 2.89 13.81 -0.63
N THR A 371 2.52 12.60 -1.00
CA THR A 371 3.25 11.39 -0.62
C THR A 371 3.89 10.75 -1.83
N ILE A 372 4.81 9.81 -1.58
CA ILE A 372 5.36 8.93 -2.59
C ILE A 372 5.05 7.48 -2.22
N VAL A 373 4.66 6.71 -3.21
CA VAL A 373 4.43 5.28 -3.13
C VAL A 373 5.31 4.57 -4.16
N GLY A 374 5.66 3.31 -3.91
CA GLY A 374 6.60 2.56 -4.76
C GLY A 374 7.10 1.30 -4.06
N ILE A 375 8.33 0.87 -4.37
CA ILE A 375 8.94 -0.29 -3.69
C ILE A 375 9.07 0.00 -2.19
N PRO A 376 8.48 -0.83 -1.29
CA PRO A 376 8.57 -0.63 0.15
C PRO A 376 10.02 -0.62 0.71
N PRO A 377 10.28 0.08 1.84
CA PRO A 377 9.34 0.83 2.67
C PRO A 377 9.01 2.20 2.09
N MET A 378 7.74 2.57 2.15
CA MET A 378 7.22 3.87 1.70
C MET A 378 6.32 4.50 2.77
N GLU A 379 5.94 5.76 2.57
CA GLU A 379 5.18 6.55 3.55
C GLU A 379 3.77 5.98 3.80
N ASP A 380 3.10 5.48 2.77
CA ASP A 380 1.79 4.83 2.82
C ASP A 380 1.79 3.58 3.72
N GLY A 381 2.88 2.84 3.73
CA GLY A 381 3.05 1.68 4.59
C GLY A 381 2.99 2.05 6.07
N TYR A 382 3.66 3.13 6.51
CA TYR A 382 3.58 3.61 7.89
C TYR A 382 2.18 4.11 8.26
N LEU A 383 1.48 4.73 7.29
CA LEU A 383 0.08 5.11 7.45
C LEU A 383 -0.81 3.88 7.62
N GLY A 384 -0.63 2.86 6.77
CA GLY A 384 -1.37 1.60 6.82
C GLY A 384 -1.12 0.83 8.13
N GLU A 385 0.14 0.72 8.59
CA GLU A 385 0.47 0.08 9.87
C GLU A 385 -0.21 0.79 11.06
N ALA A 386 -0.18 2.12 11.09
CA ALA A 386 -0.80 2.88 12.18
C ALA A 386 -2.33 2.71 12.19
N ILE A 387 -2.98 2.63 11.04
CA ILE A 387 -4.42 2.37 10.94
C ILE A 387 -4.73 0.94 11.37
N GLY A 388 -3.96 -0.05 10.95
CA GLY A 388 -4.09 -1.42 11.40
C GLY A 388 -4.00 -1.55 12.92
N ASP A 389 -2.98 -0.97 13.52
CA ASP A 389 -2.80 -0.93 14.98
C ASP A 389 -3.97 -0.17 15.67
N ALA A 390 -4.45 0.94 15.10
CA ALA A 390 -5.56 1.70 15.65
C ALA A 390 -6.90 0.95 15.61
N LEU A 391 -7.14 0.17 14.57
CA LEU A 391 -8.38 -0.58 14.42
C LEU A 391 -8.35 -1.99 15.02
N LEU A 392 -7.19 -2.49 15.43
CA LEU A 392 -7.06 -3.81 16.06
C LEU A 392 -8.01 -4.03 17.26
N PRO A 393 -8.23 -3.10 18.20
CA PRO A 393 -9.20 -3.30 19.28
C PRO A 393 -10.65 -3.46 18.77
N VAL A 394 -11.01 -2.77 17.69
CA VAL A 394 -12.33 -2.91 17.04
C VAL A 394 -12.45 -4.27 16.38
N LEU A 395 -11.40 -4.71 15.67
CA LEU A 395 -11.33 -6.04 15.06
C LEU A 395 -11.49 -7.16 16.13
N LYS A 396 -10.79 -7.03 17.26
CA LYS A 396 -10.91 -7.95 18.40
C LYS A 396 -12.29 -7.95 19.05
N PHE A 397 -13.04 -6.87 18.94
CA PHE A 397 -14.40 -6.82 19.39
C PHE A 397 -15.33 -7.72 18.58
N GLN A 398 -15.10 -7.79 17.26
CA GLN A 398 -15.83 -8.65 16.33
C GLN A 398 -15.28 -10.09 16.33
N HIS A 399 -13.95 -10.23 16.34
CA HIS A 399 -13.21 -11.50 16.28
C HIS A 399 -12.45 -11.75 17.57
N ARG A 400 -13.14 -12.27 18.58
CA ARG A 400 -12.60 -12.43 19.96
C ARG A 400 -11.40 -13.37 20.08
N ASP A 401 -11.19 -14.21 19.07
CA ASP A 401 -10.08 -15.15 19.02
C ASP A 401 -8.78 -14.47 18.60
N VAL A 402 -8.87 -13.35 17.88
CA VAL A 402 -7.71 -12.56 17.43
C VAL A 402 -7.02 -11.87 18.60
N ILE A 403 -5.71 -12.02 18.69
CA ILE A 403 -4.88 -11.38 19.70
C ILE A 403 -4.12 -10.20 19.10
N ASP A 404 -3.47 -10.40 17.96
CA ASP A 404 -2.73 -9.37 17.25
C ASP A 404 -2.73 -9.65 15.74
N THR A 405 -2.46 -8.62 14.95
CA THR A 405 -2.38 -8.72 13.48
C THR A 405 -1.21 -7.87 12.98
N PHE A 406 -0.58 -8.34 11.91
CA PHE A 406 0.46 -7.59 11.22
C PHE A 406 0.35 -7.80 9.71
N LEU A 407 0.34 -6.70 8.99
CA LEU A 407 0.38 -6.65 7.54
C LEU A 407 1.73 -6.04 7.14
N PRO A 408 2.70 -6.85 6.69
CA PRO A 408 4.05 -6.36 6.37
C PRO A 408 4.03 -5.32 5.25
N LEU A 409 4.80 -4.25 5.42
CA LEU A 409 4.91 -3.17 4.42
C LEU A 409 5.43 -3.70 3.09
N GLU A 410 6.40 -4.60 3.17
CA GLU A 410 7.07 -5.23 2.03
C GLU A 410 6.09 -6.00 1.12
N THR A 411 4.93 -6.40 1.64
CA THR A 411 3.91 -7.13 0.87
C THR A 411 2.83 -6.22 0.31
N GLY A 412 3.05 -4.89 0.31
CA GLY A 412 2.06 -3.90 -0.09
C GLY A 412 0.85 -3.87 0.84
N PHE A 413 1.02 -4.20 2.12
CA PHE A 413 0.04 -4.24 3.22
C PHE A 413 -1.36 -4.83 2.90
N HIS A 414 -1.54 -5.39 1.70
CA HIS A 414 -2.77 -6.08 1.26
C HIS A 414 -2.55 -7.57 0.94
N ASN A 415 -1.31 -8.02 0.66
CA ASN A 415 -1.09 -9.37 0.16
C ASN A 415 -0.90 -10.40 1.28
N LEU A 416 -0.37 -10.01 2.43
CA LEU A 416 -0.09 -10.90 3.56
C LEU A 416 -0.62 -10.33 4.87
N ALA A 417 -1.28 -11.16 5.65
CA ALA A 417 -1.50 -10.91 7.07
C ALA A 417 -0.96 -12.05 7.92
N VAL A 418 -0.26 -11.70 9.00
CA VAL A 418 0.11 -12.61 10.09
C VAL A 418 -0.83 -12.32 11.26
N VAL A 419 -1.51 -13.35 11.77
CA VAL A 419 -2.56 -13.21 12.79
C VAL A 419 -2.26 -14.14 13.95
N SER A 420 -2.02 -13.61 15.14
CA SER A 420 -1.99 -14.43 16.34
C SER A 420 -3.39 -14.63 16.89
N SER A 421 -3.71 -15.88 17.23
CA SER A 421 -5.07 -16.28 17.57
C SER A 421 -5.11 -17.33 18.69
N LYS A 422 -6.11 -17.22 19.56
CA LYS A 422 -6.41 -18.24 20.56
C LYS A 422 -6.99 -19.47 19.92
N GLN A 423 -6.42 -20.63 20.27
CA GLN A 423 -6.94 -21.94 19.86
C GLN A 423 -7.57 -22.64 21.06
N ARG A 424 -8.84 -23.02 20.95
CA ARG A 424 -9.61 -23.74 22.00
C ARG A 424 -10.20 -25.06 21.51
N PHE A 425 -10.22 -25.26 20.21
CA PHE A 425 -10.72 -26.46 19.55
C PHE A 425 -10.00 -26.64 18.21
N PRO A 426 -9.95 -27.87 17.67
CA PRO A 426 -9.28 -28.16 16.41
C PRO A 426 -9.75 -27.27 15.25
N ARG A 427 -8.82 -26.81 14.43
CA ARG A 427 -9.07 -26.01 13.22
C ARG A 427 -9.69 -24.63 13.44
N GLN A 428 -9.64 -24.11 14.67
CA GLN A 428 -10.15 -22.76 14.97
C GLN A 428 -9.38 -21.67 14.19
N ALA A 429 -8.10 -21.87 13.90
CA ALA A 429 -7.29 -20.99 13.06
C ALA A 429 -7.95 -20.72 11.70
N ARG A 430 -8.48 -21.78 11.05
CA ARG A 430 -9.18 -21.63 9.76
C ARG A 430 -10.46 -20.81 9.88
N LYS A 431 -11.24 -21.03 10.94
CA LYS A 431 -12.46 -20.23 11.23
C LYS A 431 -12.08 -18.75 11.40
N THR A 432 -10.97 -18.46 12.10
CA THR A 432 -10.50 -17.10 12.32
C THR A 432 -10.07 -16.48 11.00
N ALA A 433 -9.25 -17.18 10.19
CA ALA A 433 -8.84 -16.74 8.88
C ALA A 433 -10.01 -16.44 7.93
N LEU A 434 -10.98 -17.35 7.82
CA LEU A 434 -12.18 -17.17 6.98
C LEU A 434 -13.02 -15.97 7.43
N GLY A 435 -13.13 -15.74 8.74
CA GLY A 435 -13.83 -14.58 9.28
C GLY A 435 -13.17 -13.25 8.91
N LEU A 436 -11.84 -13.21 8.92
CA LEU A 436 -11.06 -12.02 8.53
C LEU A 436 -11.09 -11.81 7.01
N LEU A 437 -10.96 -12.86 6.20
CA LEU A 437 -11.02 -12.78 4.73
C LEU A 437 -12.41 -12.34 4.21
N GLY A 438 -13.44 -12.35 5.03
CA GLY A 438 -14.77 -11.81 4.73
C GLY A 438 -15.03 -10.43 5.31
N ALA A 439 -14.05 -9.76 5.93
CA ALA A 439 -14.26 -8.54 6.70
C ALA A 439 -13.49 -7.33 6.15
N GLY A 440 -14.18 -6.29 5.72
CA GLY A 440 -13.61 -5.01 5.32
C GLY A 440 -12.45 -5.14 4.32
N GLN A 441 -11.38 -4.39 4.49
CA GLN A 441 -10.23 -4.45 3.57
C GLN A 441 -9.40 -5.74 3.67
N MET A 442 -9.58 -6.56 4.71
CA MET A 442 -8.93 -7.88 4.77
C MET A 442 -9.46 -8.85 3.71
N MET A 443 -10.58 -8.53 3.06
CA MET A 443 -11.07 -9.30 1.90
C MET A 443 -10.09 -9.28 0.71
N PHE A 444 -9.14 -8.32 0.65
CA PHE A 444 -8.14 -8.23 -0.42
C PHE A 444 -6.87 -9.05 -0.17
N LEU A 445 -6.71 -9.62 1.04
CA LEU A 445 -5.55 -10.44 1.37
C LEU A 445 -5.42 -11.62 0.38
N LYS A 446 -4.18 -11.87 -0.04
CA LYS A 446 -3.81 -13.03 -0.85
C LYS A 446 -3.44 -14.22 0.04
N VAL A 447 -2.67 -13.96 1.10
CA VAL A 447 -2.22 -14.98 2.06
C VAL A 447 -2.53 -14.53 3.48
N ILE A 448 -3.04 -15.44 4.29
CA ILE A 448 -3.20 -15.23 5.73
C ILE A 448 -2.54 -16.39 6.48
N ILE A 449 -1.62 -16.04 7.38
CA ILE A 449 -0.92 -16.99 8.24
C ILE A 449 -1.43 -16.81 9.67
N VAL A 450 -2.00 -17.88 10.23
CA VAL A 450 -2.46 -17.87 11.62
C VAL A 450 -1.42 -18.58 12.50
N VAL A 451 -1.02 -17.92 13.57
CA VAL A 451 -0.03 -18.39 14.55
C VAL A 451 -0.63 -18.41 15.97
N ASP A 452 0.03 -19.04 16.91
CA ASP A 452 -0.40 -19.13 18.31
C ASP A 452 -0.52 -17.76 18.98
N GLU A 453 -1.29 -17.71 20.08
CA GLU A 453 -1.62 -16.48 20.80
C GLU A 453 -0.41 -15.74 21.41
N ASP A 454 0.68 -16.43 21.72
CA ASP A 454 1.92 -15.88 22.29
C ASP A 454 2.95 -15.48 21.21
N HIS A 455 2.63 -15.70 19.92
CA HIS A 455 3.52 -15.37 18.84
C HIS A 455 3.62 -13.87 18.59
N GLN A 456 4.85 -13.36 18.41
CA GLN A 456 5.11 -11.97 18.06
C GLN A 456 4.94 -11.78 16.54
N VAL A 457 3.77 -11.33 16.08
CA VAL A 457 3.39 -11.26 14.66
C VAL A 457 4.32 -10.40 13.80
N LYS A 458 5.03 -9.42 14.40
CA LYS A 458 5.97 -8.52 13.69
C LYS A 458 7.39 -9.09 13.59
N ASP A 459 7.66 -10.26 14.16
CA ASP A 459 8.96 -10.93 14.17
C ASP A 459 9.04 -11.95 13.05
N LEU A 460 9.66 -11.57 11.92
CA LEU A 460 9.81 -12.43 10.75
C LEU A 460 10.59 -13.72 11.05
N GLU A 461 11.60 -13.67 11.92
CA GLU A 461 12.39 -14.86 12.26
C GLU A 461 11.54 -15.89 13.00
N LYS A 462 10.74 -15.44 13.97
CA LYS A 462 9.80 -16.33 14.67
C LYS A 462 8.71 -16.86 13.76
N LEU A 463 8.27 -16.06 12.78
CA LEU A 463 7.31 -16.52 11.78
C LEU A 463 7.89 -17.66 10.94
N LEU A 464 9.13 -17.52 10.48
CA LEU A 464 9.82 -18.60 9.75
C LEU A 464 10.00 -19.84 10.64
N ASP A 465 10.30 -19.69 11.93
CA ASP A 465 10.38 -20.82 12.87
C ASP A 465 9.03 -21.53 13.03
N ALA A 466 7.92 -20.77 13.07
CA ALA A 466 6.58 -21.36 13.16
C ALA A 466 6.19 -22.11 11.87
N LEU A 467 6.47 -21.54 10.71
CA LEU A 467 6.23 -22.17 9.41
C LEU A 467 7.07 -23.46 9.25
N ASP A 468 8.32 -23.43 9.68
CA ASP A 468 9.23 -24.57 9.63
C ASP A 468 8.78 -25.72 10.54
N SER A 469 8.49 -25.39 11.80
CA SER A 469 8.27 -26.42 12.86
C SER A 469 6.83 -26.88 12.99
N LYS A 470 5.84 -26.05 12.68
CA LYS A 470 4.42 -26.33 12.99
C LYS A 470 3.58 -26.70 11.77
N VAL A 471 3.92 -26.21 10.58
CA VAL A 471 3.12 -26.45 9.38
C VAL A 471 3.37 -27.84 8.79
N ASN A 472 2.29 -28.58 8.63
CA ASN A 472 2.24 -29.80 7.83
C ASN A 472 1.57 -29.47 6.49
N VAL A 473 2.35 -29.42 5.40
CA VAL A 473 1.90 -28.88 4.09
C VAL A 473 0.56 -29.47 3.63
N PRO A 474 0.36 -30.81 3.59
CA PRO A 474 -0.88 -31.39 3.06
C PRO A 474 -2.13 -31.05 3.90
N ASN A 475 -1.93 -30.67 5.15
CA ASN A 475 -3.04 -30.55 6.09
C ASN A 475 -3.32 -29.13 6.58
N ASP A 476 -2.33 -28.23 6.50
CA ASP A 476 -2.42 -26.91 7.11
C ASP A 476 -2.48 -25.76 6.10
N LEU A 477 -2.39 -26.09 4.81
CA LEU A 477 -2.65 -25.16 3.71
C LEU A 477 -4.08 -25.32 3.20
N VAL A 478 -4.80 -24.20 3.01
CA VAL A 478 -6.13 -24.17 2.41
C VAL A 478 -6.16 -23.14 1.31
N ILE A 479 -6.41 -23.56 0.09
CA ILE A 479 -6.59 -22.70 -1.08
C ILE A 479 -8.07 -22.40 -1.24
N LEU A 480 -8.40 -21.14 -1.45
CA LEU A 480 -9.74 -20.64 -1.77
C LEU A 480 -9.70 -20.05 -3.17
N GLU A 481 -10.34 -20.73 -4.12
CA GLU A 481 -10.33 -20.36 -5.53
C GLU A 481 -11.32 -19.23 -5.85
N GLY A 482 -10.96 -18.34 -6.79
CA GLY A 482 -11.84 -17.35 -7.38
C GLY A 482 -12.34 -16.28 -6.40
N MET A 483 -11.51 -15.83 -5.52
CA MET A 483 -11.85 -14.86 -4.47
C MET A 483 -11.55 -13.41 -4.93
N VAL A 484 -12.17 -12.44 -4.23
CA VAL A 484 -12.00 -11.01 -4.50
C VAL A 484 -10.53 -10.59 -4.32
N ALA A 485 -9.98 -9.91 -5.32
CA ALA A 485 -8.67 -9.26 -5.29
C ALA A 485 -8.80 -7.73 -5.25
N ASP A 486 -7.73 -7.07 -4.82
CA ASP A 486 -7.58 -5.63 -5.02
C ASP A 486 -7.46 -5.32 -6.53
N SER A 487 -8.09 -4.24 -6.98
CA SER A 487 -8.03 -3.81 -8.39
C SER A 487 -6.61 -3.47 -8.85
N LEU A 488 -5.73 -3.08 -7.93
CA LEU A 488 -4.32 -2.79 -8.18
C LEU A 488 -3.42 -4.05 -8.15
N ALA A 489 -3.98 -5.23 -7.80
CA ALA A 489 -3.21 -6.48 -7.78
C ALA A 489 -2.91 -6.96 -9.22
N HIS A 490 -1.81 -6.47 -9.79
CA HIS A 490 -1.36 -6.83 -11.13
C HIS A 490 -0.99 -8.32 -11.27
N THR A 491 -0.71 -9.01 -10.17
CA THR A 491 -0.41 -10.45 -10.16
C THR A 491 -1.62 -11.32 -10.42
N SER A 492 -2.82 -10.80 -10.21
CA SER A 492 -4.08 -11.56 -10.37
C SER A 492 -4.29 -11.99 -11.82
N PRO A 493 -4.67 -13.26 -12.08
CA PRO A 493 -4.94 -13.76 -13.42
C PRO A 493 -6.08 -13.00 -14.13
N TRP A 494 -7.08 -12.60 -13.37
CA TRP A 494 -8.22 -11.81 -13.84
C TRP A 494 -8.35 -10.52 -13.03
N GLU A 495 -8.98 -9.53 -13.61
CA GLU A 495 -9.26 -8.28 -12.91
C GLU A 495 -10.14 -8.55 -11.68
N ASN A 496 -9.69 -8.06 -10.51
CA ASN A 496 -10.37 -8.20 -9.22
C ASN A 496 -10.60 -9.65 -8.72
N VAL A 497 -9.93 -10.65 -9.30
CA VAL A 497 -10.07 -12.05 -8.90
C VAL A 497 -8.72 -12.75 -8.82
N HIS A 498 -8.44 -13.35 -7.67
CA HIS A 498 -7.29 -14.22 -7.42
C HIS A 498 -7.65 -15.37 -6.47
N ASP A 499 -6.78 -16.34 -6.36
CA ASP A 499 -6.89 -17.37 -5.33
C ASP A 499 -6.25 -16.91 -4.02
N LYS A 500 -6.73 -17.43 -2.89
CA LYS A 500 -6.20 -17.11 -1.56
C LYS A 500 -5.64 -18.33 -0.87
N LEU A 501 -4.62 -18.10 -0.04
CA LEU A 501 -4.00 -19.15 0.76
C LEU A 501 -4.16 -18.86 2.26
N ILE A 502 -4.71 -19.82 3.00
CA ILE A 502 -4.67 -19.85 4.46
C ILE A 502 -3.57 -20.83 4.87
N ILE A 503 -2.69 -20.40 5.76
CA ILE A 503 -1.65 -21.22 6.38
C ILE A 503 -1.94 -21.29 7.89
N ASP A 504 -2.24 -22.49 8.38
CA ASP A 504 -2.42 -22.77 9.81
C ASP A 504 -1.08 -23.16 10.43
N ALA A 505 -0.39 -22.20 11.02
CA ALA A 505 0.89 -22.37 11.72
C ALA A 505 0.72 -22.39 13.25
N THR A 506 -0.48 -22.83 13.72
CA THR A 506 -0.76 -22.98 15.14
C THR A 506 -0.34 -24.35 15.66
N THR A 507 -0.10 -24.45 16.95
CA THR A 507 0.08 -25.73 17.64
C THR A 507 -1.26 -26.49 17.61
N PRO A 508 -1.28 -27.76 17.20
CA PRO A 508 -2.51 -28.57 17.19
C PRO A 508 -3.20 -28.61 18.54
N SER A 509 -4.50 -28.36 18.56
CA SER A 509 -5.31 -28.49 19.76
C SER A 509 -5.57 -29.94 20.10
N GLU A 510 -5.85 -30.22 21.38
CA GLU A 510 -6.30 -31.53 21.80
C GLU A 510 -7.50 -32.02 20.98
N GLY A 511 -7.44 -33.26 20.49
CA GLY A 511 -8.48 -33.86 19.62
C GLY A 511 -8.34 -33.48 18.14
N ASP A 512 -7.24 -32.85 17.69
CA ASP A 512 -6.97 -32.70 16.25
C ASP A 512 -6.76 -34.11 15.65
N PRO A 513 -7.56 -34.51 14.61
CA PRO A 513 -7.51 -35.86 14.06
C PRO A 513 -6.26 -36.11 13.19
N ILE A 514 -5.41 -35.08 12.95
CA ILE A 514 -4.27 -35.20 12.04
C ILE A 514 -3.02 -35.51 12.82
N ASP A 515 -2.44 -36.68 12.49
CA ASP A 515 -1.12 -37.06 12.95
C ASP A 515 -0.07 -36.23 12.21
N ARG A 516 0.82 -35.60 12.95
CA ARG A 516 1.92 -34.79 12.44
C ARG A 516 3.24 -35.42 12.88
N PRO A 517 3.80 -36.32 12.07
CA PRO A 517 5.07 -36.95 12.39
C PRO A 517 6.16 -35.86 12.53
N GLU A 518 7.08 -36.06 13.48
CA GLU A 518 8.29 -35.26 13.54
C GLU A 518 9.07 -35.40 12.24
N GLU A 519 9.16 -34.33 11.48
CA GLU A 519 9.90 -34.29 10.24
C GLU A 519 11.35 -33.83 10.55
N SER A 520 12.34 -34.63 10.14
CA SER A 520 13.72 -34.18 10.08
C SER A 520 13.87 -33.18 8.94
N GLY A 521 14.47 -32.02 9.19
CA GLY A 521 14.77 -31.06 8.13
C GLY A 521 15.67 -31.64 7.03
N ALA A 522 15.81 -30.90 5.95
CA ALA A 522 16.74 -31.23 4.86
C ALA A 522 18.21 -31.20 5.34
N SER A 523 19.08 -31.85 4.58
CA SER A 523 20.51 -31.84 4.89
C SER A 523 21.11 -30.44 4.76
N GLU A 524 22.02 -30.05 5.66
CA GLU A 524 22.78 -28.80 5.56
C GLU A 524 23.52 -28.63 4.22
N SER A 525 23.86 -29.74 3.54
CA SER A 525 24.50 -29.73 2.22
C SER A 525 23.53 -29.40 1.07
N LEU A 526 22.21 -29.26 1.33
CA LEU A 526 21.23 -29.07 0.28
C LEU A 526 21.50 -27.79 -0.54
N ALA A 527 21.81 -26.66 0.10
CA ALA A 527 22.08 -25.43 -0.62
C ALA A 527 23.27 -25.56 -1.58
N ILE A 528 24.34 -26.27 -1.17
CA ILE A 528 25.51 -26.53 -2.02
C ILE A 528 25.12 -27.44 -3.20
N SER A 529 24.32 -28.47 -2.94
CA SER A 529 23.86 -29.37 -3.98
C SER A 529 22.92 -28.70 -4.97
N ALA A 530 22.04 -27.83 -4.48
CA ALA A 530 21.13 -27.05 -5.30
C ALA A 530 21.84 -26.01 -6.16
N SER A 531 22.90 -25.36 -5.66
CA SER A 531 23.71 -24.40 -6.43
C SER A 531 24.48 -25.07 -7.58
N ALA A 532 24.60 -26.40 -7.60
CA ALA A 532 25.20 -27.15 -8.70
C ALA A 532 24.19 -27.49 -9.82
N ILE A 533 22.92 -27.24 -9.63
CA ILE A 533 21.88 -27.49 -10.64
C ILE A 533 21.92 -26.37 -11.68
N GLU A 534 21.87 -26.75 -12.94
CA GLU A 534 21.83 -25.82 -14.07
C GLU A 534 20.63 -24.86 -13.94
N GLY A 535 20.89 -23.57 -14.08
CA GLY A 535 19.89 -22.52 -13.96
C GLY A 535 19.71 -21.97 -12.55
N VAL A 536 20.33 -22.56 -11.52
CA VAL A 536 20.35 -21.96 -10.16
C VAL A 536 21.55 -21.02 -10.03
N VAL A 537 21.31 -19.76 -9.70
CA VAL A 537 22.35 -18.74 -9.51
C VAL A 537 22.83 -18.71 -8.06
N GLN A 538 21.91 -18.67 -7.11
CA GLN A 538 22.18 -18.72 -5.67
C GLN A 538 21.20 -19.68 -5.00
N ALA A 539 21.63 -20.33 -3.92
CA ALA A 539 20.76 -21.15 -3.08
C ALA A 539 21.11 -20.94 -1.61
N ARG A 540 20.08 -20.78 -0.77
CA ARG A 540 20.26 -20.53 0.66
C ARG A 540 19.19 -21.22 1.50
N MET A 541 19.63 -21.95 2.53
CA MET A 541 18.70 -22.44 3.56
C MET A 541 18.24 -21.30 4.44
N MET A 542 16.94 -21.16 4.61
CA MET A 542 16.32 -20.19 5.53
C MET A 542 16.03 -20.82 6.88
N ARG A 543 15.58 -22.07 6.86
CA ARG A 543 15.31 -22.95 8.01
C ARG A 543 15.59 -24.42 7.59
N PRO A 544 15.63 -25.36 8.52
CA PRO A 544 15.88 -26.76 8.18
C PRO A 544 14.98 -27.35 7.08
N SER A 545 13.70 -26.91 7.00
CA SER A 545 12.80 -27.37 5.95
C SER A 545 12.48 -26.31 4.88
N MET A 546 13.24 -25.19 4.86
CA MET A 546 12.97 -24.05 3.97
C MET A 546 14.20 -23.64 3.20
N MET A 547 14.09 -23.53 1.89
CA MET A 547 15.15 -23.06 1.01
C MET A 547 14.64 -22.00 0.04
N VAL A 548 15.49 -21.02 -0.24
CA VAL A 548 15.29 -20.07 -1.35
C VAL A 548 16.39 -20.27 -2.38
N ILE A 549 16.00 -20.17 -3.64
CA ILE A 549 16.93 -20.14 -4.77
C ILE A 549 16.66 -18.93 -5.64
N THR A 550 17.68 -18.47 -6.34
CA THR A 550 17.54 -17.50 -7.41
C THR A 550 17.89 -18.14 -8.76
N THR A 551 17.20 -17.68 -9.80
CA THR A 551 17.44 -18.11 -11.19
C THR A 551 17.44 -16.90 -12.11
N GLU A 552 18.04 -17.03 -13.28
CA GLU A 552 17.88 -16.03 -14.34
C GLU A 552 16.73 -16.45 -15.25
N VAL A 553 15.85 -15.51 -15.54
CA VAL A 553 14.81 -15.68 -16.54
C VAL A 553 15.36 -15.19 -17.87
N GLU A 554 15.58 -16.11 -18.79
CA GLU A 554 16.05 -15.79 -20.13
C GLU A 554 14.88 -15.64 -21.10
N GLY A 555 14.85 -14.53 -21.84
CA GLY A 555 13.94 -14.38 -22.95
C GLY A 555 14.10 -13.04 -23.65
N SER A 556 14.67 -13.07 -24.83
CA SER A 556 14.55 -11.97 -25.78
C SER A 556 13.56 -12.35 -26.87
N PRO A 557 12.57 -11.49 -27.19
CA PRO A 557 11.64 -11.75 -28.29
C PRO A 557 12.39 -11.97 -29.60
N SER A 558 11.95 -12.97 -30.37
CA SER A 558 12.44 -13.14 -31.72
C SER A 558 11.88 -12.01 -32.61
N PRO A 559 12.70 -11.31 -33.39
CA PRO A 559 12.21 -10.25 -34.29
C PRO A 559 11.33 -10.78 -35.43
N GLU A 560 11.31 -12.11 -35.64
CA GLU A 560 10.54 -12.76 -36.71
C GLU A 560 9.15 -13.25 -36.26
N GLU A 561 8.86 -13.21 -34.94
CA GLU A 561 7.59 -13.68 -34.38
C GLU A 561 6.72 -12.49 -33.91
N SER A 562 5.38 -12.66 -33.94
CA SER A 562 4.50 -11.70 -33.30
C SER A 562 4.75 -11.66 -31.77
N VAL A 563 4.55 -10.53 -31.13
CA VAL A 563 4.78 -10.34 -29.70
C VAL A 563 4.00 -11.37 -28.87
N GLU A 564 2.77 -11.69 -29.26
CA GLU A 564 1.91 -12.67 -28.60
C GLU A 564 2.50 -14.10 -28.67
N VAL A 565 2.89 -14.54 -29.88
CA VAL A 565 3.50 -15.87 -30.10
C VAL A 565 4.83 -15.97 -29.37
N THR A 566 5.63 -14.91 -29.40
CA THR A 566 6.91 -14.86 -28.70
C THR A 566 6.73 -14.92 -27.19
N ASN A 567 5.80 -14.18 -26.62
CA ASN A 567 5.52 -14.19 -25.19
C ASN A 567 5.01 -15.56 -24.72
N ASN A 568 4.07 -16.18 -25.44
CA ASN A 568 3.57 -17.50 -25.09
C ASN A 568 4.68 -18.55 -25.10
N ARG A 569 5.57 -18.51 -26.10
CA ARG A 569 6.74 -19.39 -26.16
C ARG A 569 7.71 -19.16 -25.00
N LEU A 570 8.05 -17.91 -24.70
CA LEU A 570 8.94 -17.55 -23.60
C LEU A 570 8.35 -17.96 -22.25
N ALA A 571 7.05 -17.70 -22.04
CA ALA A 571 6.34 -18.12 -20.84
C ALA A 571 6.37 -19.65 -20.66
N SER A 572 6.19 -20.43 -21.75
CA SER A 572 6.31 -21.89 -21.71
C SER A 572 7.73 -22.34 -21.35
N LEU A 573 8.75 -21.77 -21.98
CA LEU A 573 10.15 -22.06 -21.67
C LEU A 573 10.51 -21.73 -20.23
N GLN A 574 10.01 -20.61 -19.70
CA GLN A 574 10.21 -20.24 -18.30
C GLN A 574 9.57 -21.26 -17.37
N ARG A 575 8.31 -21.62 -17.59
CA ARG A 575 7.62 -22.66 -16.80
C ARG A 575 8.34 -23.99 -16.83
N GLU A 576 8.82 -24.41 -18.01
CA GLU A 576 9.60 -25.65 -18.19
C GLU A 576 10.92 -25.59 -17.40
N LYS A 577 11.66 -24.48 -17.49
CA LYS A 577 12.90 -24.24 -16.75
C LYS A 577 12.68 -24.30 -15.24
N ILE A 578 11.70 -23.55 -14.74
CA ILE A 578 11.38 -23.53 -13.30
C ILE A 578 10.94 -24.90 -12.81
N SER A 579 10.10 -25.61 -13.58
CA SER A 579 9.70 -26.98 -13.24
C SER A 579 10.89 -27.93 -13.21
N ALA A 580 11.79 -27.84 -14.18
CA ALA A 580 13.01 -28.70 -14.23
C ALA A 580 13.94 -28.43 -13.02
N ILE A 581 14.13 -27.17 -12.64
CA ILE A 581 14.93 -26.78 -11.47
C ILE A 581 14.27 -27.34 -10.20
N ARG A 582 12.97 -27.07 -10.00
CA ARG A 582 12.18 -27.55 -8.86
C ARG A 582 12.27 -29.05 -8.70
N ASP A 583 12.01 -29.81 -9.77
CA ASP A 583 11.98 -31.28 -9.77
C ASP A 583 13.38 -31.85 -9.56
N SER A 584 14.41 -31.21 -10.11
CA SER A 584 15.81 -31.56 -9.87
C SER A 584 16.17 -31.42 -8.38
N ILE A 585 15.77 -30.29 -7.74
CA ILE A 585 15.99 -30.08 -6.31
C ILE A 585 15.24 -31.13 -5.49
N TRP A 586 13.96 -31.37 -5.78
CA TRP A 586 13.16 -32.35 -5.05
C TRP A 586 13.66 -33.79 -5.19
N SER A 587 14.36 -34.11 -6.28
CA SER A 587 15.00 -35.45 -6.51
C SER A 587 16.25 -35.67 -5.67
N LEU A 588 16.89 -34.63 -5.13
CA LEU A 588 18.09 -34.75 -4.32
C LEU A 588 17.82 -35.50 -3.01
N ASN A 589 18.67 -36.45 -2.64
CA ASN A 589 18.60 -37.09 -1.32
C ASN A 589 18.74 -36.06 -0.18
N ALA A 590 19.53 -35.02 -0.39
CA ALA A 590 19.69 -33.91 0.56
C ALA A 590 18.40 -33.12 0.80
N ALA A 591 17.42 -33.16 -0.11
CA ALA A 591 16.14 -32.45 -0.01
C ALA A 591 15.07 -33.26 0.74
N ARG A 592 15.40 -34.41 1.32
CA ARG A 592 14.48 -35.11 2.23
C ARG A 592 14.20 -34.23 3.42
N GLY A 593 12.91 -33.95 3.71
CA GLY A 593 12.47 -33.04 4.75
C GLY A 593 12.40 -31.57 4.34
N LEU A 594 12.73 -31.21 3.09
CA LEU A 594 12.42 -29.88 2.55
C LEU A 594 10.91 -29.75 2.34
N LYS A 595 10.25 -28.83 3.01
CA LYS A 595 8.82 -28.54 2.87
C LYS A 595 8.58 -27.36 1.92
N TRP A 596 9.41 -26.32 2.03
CA TRP A 596 9.22 -25.04 1.36
C TRP A 596 10.40 -24.73 0.42
N LEU A 597 10.09 -24.52 -0.83
CA LEU A 597 11.04 -24.06 -1.84
C LEU A 597 10.54 -22.72 -2.41
N PHE A 598 11.30 -21.65 -2.21
CA PHE A 598 11.03 -20.36 -2.80
C PHE A 598 11.97 -20.13 -3.98
N ILE A 599 11.41 -19.78 -5.14
CA ILE A 599 12.13 -19.55 -6.39
C ILE A 599 11.90 -18.10 -6.79
N THR A 600 12.97 -17.35 -7.05
CA THR A 600 12.88 -15.95 -7.47
C THR A 600 14.00 -15.59 -8.42
N ASP A 601 13.96 -14.39 -8.99
CA ASP A 601 15.01 -13.92 -9.90
C ASP A 601 16.30 -13.54 -9.18
N SER A 602 17.38 -13.51 -9.93
CA SER A 602 18.73 -13.19 -9.42
C SER A 602 18.87 -11.76 -8.87
N ASP A 603 17.94 -10.85 -9.18
CA ASP A 603 17.88 -9.51 -8.62
C ASP A 603 17.55 -9.48 -7.09
N ALA A 604 17.13 -10.62 -6.52
CA ALA A 604 16.92 -10.77 -5.08
C ALA A 604 18.21 -10.59 -4.26
N ASP A 605 19.37 -10.92 -4.82
CA ASP A 605 20.70 -10.89 -4.19
C ASP A 605 20.69 -11.40 -2.74
N LEU A 606 20.73 -12.72 -2.58
CA LEU A 606 20.62 -13.39 -1.27
C LEU A 606 21.82 -13.11 -0.33
N GLU A 607 22.88 -12.46 -0.81
CA GLU A 607 24.03 -12.05 0.00
C GLU A 607 23.87 -10.64 0.59
N HIS A 608 22.92 -9.84 0.07
CA HIS A 608 22.65 -8.50 0.57
C HIS A 608 22.12 -8.54 2.00
N GLU A 609 22.46 -7.55 2.84
CA GLU A 609 22.02 -7.49 4.25
C GLU A 609 20.48 -7.46 4.41
N ASP A 610 19.76 -6.81 3.47
CA ASP A 610 18.30 -6.69 3.45
C ASP A 610 17.62 -7.75 2.55
N TRP A 611 18.30 -8.84 2.20
CA TRP A 611 17.78 -9.83 1.25
C TRP A 611 16.41 -10.39 1.63
N LYS A 612 16.11 -10.57 2.93
CA LYS A 612 14.80 -11.10 3.39
C LYS A 612 13.65 -10.16 3.07
N ARG A 613 13.83 -8.84 3.24
CA ARG A 613 12.83 -7.83 2.88
C ARG A 613 12.62 -7.79 1.38
N ARG A 614 13.70 -7.83 0.60
CA ARG A 614 13.62 -7.89 -0.87
C ARG A 614 12.91 -9.14 -1.34
N LEU A 615 13.25 -10.30 -0.79
CA LEU A 615 12.57 -11.56 -1.08
C LEU A 615 11.07 -11.47 -0.73
N LEU A 616 10.72 -10.92 0.42
CA LEU A 616 9.33 -10.78 0.85
C LEU A 616 8.53 -9.90 -0.14
N TRP A 617 9.12 -8.79 -0.60
CA TRP A 617 8.52 -7.95 -1.62
C TRP A 617 8.35 -8.70 -2.95
N GLN A 618 9.39 -9.37 -3.45
CA GLN A 618 9.32 -10.13 -4.70
C GLN A 618 8.28 -11.26 -4.62
N LEU A 619 8.26 -12.02 -3.53
CA LEU A 619 7.28 -13.10 -3.32
C LEU A 619 5.85 -12.56 -3.47
N PHE A 620 5.51 -11.47 -2.81
CA PHE A 620 4.12 -11.01 -2.78
C PHE A 620 3.73 -10.10 -3.94
N CYS A 621 4.68 -9.45 -4.61
CA CYS A 621 4.43 -8.61 -5.78
C CYS A 621 4.58 -9.34 -7.12
N ARG A 622 4.93 -10.64 -7.15
CA ARG A 622 5.09 -11.44 -8.37
C ARG A 622 4.25 -12.71 -8.37
N PHE A 623 3.90 -13.21 -7.21
CA PHE A 623 3.24 -14.49 -6.98
C PHE A 623 1.72 -14.40 -7.00
N ASP A 624 1.09 -15.38 -7.62
CA ASP A 624 -0.34 -15.68 -7.48
C ASP A 624 -0.54 -17.12 -6.97
N VAL A 625 -1.48 -17.32 -6.05
CA VAL A 625 -1.67 -18.61 -5.38
C VAL A 625 -2.05 -19.72 -6.35
N GLY A 626 -2.98 -19.44 -7.27
CA GLY A 626 -3.47 -20.45 -8.21
C GLY A 626 -2.50 -20.80 -9.33
N ARG A 627 -1.64 -19.81 -9.72
CA ARG A 627 -0.72 -19.96 -10.84
C ARG A 627 0.65 -20.49 -10.41
N ASP A 628 1.17 -20.00 -9.27
CA ASP A 628 2.59 -20.09 -8.95
C ASP A 628 2.89 -20.95 -7.72
N LEU A 629 1.86 -21.58 -7.13
CA LEU A 629 2.01 -22.52 -6.03
C LEU A 629 2.00 -23.96 -6.56
N HIS A 630 3.11 -24.66 -6.40
CA HIS A 630 3.30 -26.01 -6.94
C HIS A 630 3.54 -27.01 -5.83
N PHE A 631 2.79 -28.11 -5.84
CA PHE A 631 2.96 -29.21 -4.89
C PHE A 631 3.71 -30.37 -5.56
N ASP A 632 4.44 -31.14 -4.76
CA ASP A 632 4.97 -32.42 -5.21
C ASP A 632 3.86 -33.47 -5.35
N GLU A 633 4.15 -34.64 -5.93
CA GLU A 633 3.16 -35.70 -6.15
C GLU A 633 2.51 -36.20 -4.85
N THR A 634 3.20 -36.07 -3.73
CA THR A 634 2.70 -36.51 -2.42
C THR A 634 1.94 -35.39 -1.68
N GLY A 635 2.00 -34.16 -2.14
CA GLY A 635 1.45 -32.97 -1.48
C GLY A 635 2.19 -32.58 -0.20
N THR A 636 3.38 -33.15 0.06
CA THR A 636 4.14 -32.87 1.30
C THR A 636 5.14 -31.72 1.15
N ARG A 637 5.39 -31.27 -0.08
CA ARG A 637 6.30 -30.19 -0.42
C ARG A 637 5.59 -29.16 -1.26
N VAL A 638 5.96 -27.93 -1.10
CA VAL A 638 5.40 -26.83 -1.86
C VAL A 638 6.50 -25.90 -2.36
N ALA A 639 6.44 -25.55 -3.65
CA ALA A 639 7.29 -24.52 -4.25
C ALA A 639 6.45 -23.29 -4.57
N TRP A 640 7.05 -22.12 -4.32
CA TRP A 640 6.50 -20.81 -4.62
C TRP A 640 7.35 -20.20 -5.74
N ASP A 641 6.78 -20.07 -6.92
CA ASP A 641 7.41 -19.39 -8.04
C ASP A 641 7.12 -17.88 -7.96
N ALA A 642 8.14 -17.10 -7.64
CA ALA A 642 8.09 -15.63 -7.60
C ALA A 642 9.07 -15.03 -8.62
N THR A 643 9.38 -15.74 -9.69
CA THR A 643 10.06 -15.15 -10.84
C THR A 643 9.13 -14.17 -11.55
N VAL A 644 9.69 -13.17 -12.24
CA VAL A 644 8.88 -12.20 -12.97
C VAL A 644 8.04 -12.93 -14.02
N PRO A 645 6.70 -12.89 -13.93
CA PRO A 645 5.84 -13.58 -14.88
C PRO A 645 5.93 -12.96 -16.27
N ILE A 646 5.91 -13.79 -17.30
CA ILE A 646 5.84 -13.35 -18.69
C ILE A 646 4.37 -13.28 -19.12
N PRO A 647 3.84 -12.12 -19.60
CA PRO A 647 2.48 -11.99 -20.09
C PRO A 647 2.13 -13.06 -21.11
N SER A 648 1.07 -13.84 -20.88
CA SER A 648 0.72 -14.98 -21.70
C SER A 648 -0.70 -15.45 -21.41
N ASP A 649 -1.43 -15.85 -22.46
CA ASP A 649 -2.70 -16.56 -22.36
C ASP A 649 -2.53 -18.08 -22.34
N ASP A 650 -1.29 -18.56 -22.51
CA ASP A 650 -0.93 -19.97 -22.49
C ASP A 650 -0.57 -20.41 -21.07
N GLY A 651 -1.11 -21.53 -20.63
CA GLY A 651 -0.88 -22.07 -19.29
C GLY A 651 -2.15 -22.32 -18.49
N PRO A 652 -2.04 -22.78 -17.23
CA PRO A 652 -3.19 -23.10 -16.38
C PRO A 652 -4.01 -21.84 -16.00
N LEU A 653 -3.34 -20.70 -15.81
CA LEU A 653 -3.93 -19.40 -15.57
C LEU A 653 -3.20 -18.32 -16.38
N PRO A 654 -3.90 -17.32 -16.91
CA PRO A 654 -3.30 -16.27 -17.70
C PRO A 654 -2.39 -15.36 -16.87
N VAL A 655 -1.37 -14.80 -17.53
CA VAL A 655 -0.58 -13.68 -17.02
C VAL A 655 -0.95 -12.45 -17.81
N ARG A 656 -1.59 -11.48 -17.17
CA ARG A 656 -1.96 -10.20 -17.79
C ARG A 656 -0.72 -9.40 -18.17
N ARG A 657 -0.88 -8.30 -18.92
CA ARG A 657 0.18 -7.32 -19.18
C ARG A 657 0.92 -7.01 -17.86
N TRP A 658 2.23 -7.24 -17.84
CA TRP A 658 3.04 -7.06 -16.63
C TRP A 658 3.60 -5.64 -16.57
N PRO A 659 3.35 -4.90 -15.48
CA PRO A 659 3.82 -3.53 -15.36
C PRO A 659 5.30 -3.45 -15.00
N ALA A 660 5.94 -2.35 -15.40
CA ALA A 660 7.30 -2.06 -15.01
C ALA A 660 7.42 -1.78 -13.49
N VAL A 661 8.61 -1.98 -12.95
CA VAL A 661 8.95 -1.63 -11.56
C VAL A 661 9.20 -0.13 -11.47
N THR A 662 8.79 0.49 -10.35
CA THR A 662 9.02 1.92 -10.08
C THR A 662 10.48 2.17 -9.70
N LEU A 663 11.24 2.75 -10.62
CA LEU A 663 12.66 3.07 -10.43
C LEU A 663 12.95 4.48 -10.93
N HIS A 664 13.71 5.24 -10.17
CA HIS A 664 14.28 6.50 -10.64
C HIS A 664 15.48 6.29 -11.55
N ASP A 665 15.74 7.28 -12.37
CA ASP A 665 16.98 7.31 -13.18
C ASP A 665 18.22 7.18 -12.28
N PRO A 666 19.15 6.25 -12.59
CA PRO A 666 20.33 6.01 -11.74
C PRO A 666 21.25 7.24 -11.58
N GLU A 667 21.32 8.14 -12.57
CA GLU A 667 22.11 9.36 -12.48
C GLU A 667 21.46 10.37 -11.53
N MET A 668 20.13 10.50 -11.60
CA MET A 668 19.36 11.31 -10.65
C MET A 668 19.55 10.79 -9.23
N VAL A 669 19.43 9.48 -9.02
CA VAL A 669 19.65 8.85 -7.70
C VAL A 669 21.05 9.20 -7.17
N ARG A 670 22.11 9.03 -7.98
CA ARG A 670 23.48 9.38 -7.56
C ARG A 670 23.62 10.86 -7.20
N ARG A 671 23.04 11.75 -8.00
CA ARG A 671 23.07 13.20 -7.77
C ARG A 671 22.36 13.58 -6.47
N VAL A 672 21.15 13.08 -6.27
CA VAL A 672 20.36 13.34 -5.07
C VAL A 672 21.01 12.72 -3.83
N ASP A 673 21.54 11.50 -3.94
CA ASP A 673 22.27 10.85 -2.84
C ASP A 673 23.49 11.65 -2.38
N ALA A 674 24.31 12.09 -3.31
CA ALA A 674 25.46 12.94 -3.01
C ALA A 674 25.06 14.30 -2.40
N TRP A 675 23.88 14.82 -2.75
CA TRP A 675 23.34 16.04 -2.19
C TRP A 675 22.80 15.83 -0.76
N LEU A 676 22.05 14.75 -0.51
CA LEU A 676 21.52 14.38 0.80
C LEU A 676 22.66 14.08 1.80
N SER A 677 23.67 13.30 1.39
CA SER A 677 24.80 12.90 2.25
C SER A 677 25.62 14.07 2.82
N LYS A 678 25.44 15.28 2.32
CA LYS A 678 26.08 16.51 2.85
C LYS A 678 25.18 17.24 3.87
N ARG A 679 23.92 16.83 4.02
CA ARG A 679 22.90 17.55 4.78
C ARG A 679 22.27 16.73 5.90
N ILE A 680 22.26 15.43 5.71
CA ILE A 680 21.84 14.41 6.67
C ILE A 680 22.94 13.34 6.78
#